data_2af57d8b55ef97aaaf8a872ba66423ca
#
_entry.id   2af57d8b55ef97aaaf8a872ba66423ca
#
_cell.length_a   1.000
_cell.length_b   1.000
_cell.length_c   1.000
_cell.angle_alpha   90.00
_cell.angle_beta   90.00
_cell.angle_gamma   90.00
#
_symmetry.space_group_name_H-M   'P 1'
#
loop_
_entity.id
_entity.type
_entity.pdbx_description
1 polymer ?
#
loop_
_entity_poly.entity_id
_entity_poly.type
_entity_poly.pdbx_seq_one_letter_code
_entity_poly.pdbx_strand_id
1 'polypeptide(L)'
;MLRFGAFLVFVWRSSATDPQFAPPAVRLSPGLAQAPVIKRLETPGAVAVWREYSIGDPSSVEQMYLEYINRARALPWEEGFLLATVSDPEIQNAYQFFGTDLQRVVDEIALYPPQPPLAIEPRLTQIARSHSQYMLRNAVQEHQERDPVTGKVISTTESRLLGSGYPLSAGGESVYAYAKTPLEGHASFEVDWGLGDGGVQRPPGHRNSNHDGAFREVGVGVVHGTQSRVTPPVTNAVGTNIVITPAVTNTVGPSLVTLDFGSRSDLPPLVTGVVYYDFNTNGFYDVDEGVPGVRVEGESSRWFATTAGSGGYAIPGVEGSQKIRFLSGDHELGSRTVSVIVGKNVKQDCILPYAGTRVLGPTSASVTGLNVYRVEQILGASGYEWQSMRWDLFSGSEGGEDGGARFLFSGLAGWDPVKVGAAASGTRSFQLVHTNGLEQILQYKPWVRPGVGSEIRFKSYLGFTSTNQIAAVEVSTNGIQWTALYQERGRGISVSPTGSYLAKSVSLAGWVGVDLRIRFRFFVEAVDGSRFYTQTQSAFGWSIDDIQYSNALVGTESASHALAAATPFVFKPTSSGRYEFKARPRFGSQELPYSAPVVVDFSSTAVSSGTVVVEGIRRDGTGQMMIDFALTTGVAREWVLQGRGSLVEAWQTVSGATLTDRGEGRLTWIQSPPAGNFFYRVMAR
;
A
#
# COMPACT_ATOMS: atom_id res chain seq x y z
N MET A 1 11.82 45.09 0.35
CA MET A 1 11.50 43.83 -0.34
C MET A 1 10.01 43.58 -0.18
N LEU A 2 9.22 43.87 -1.20
CA LEU A 2 7.78 43.64 -1.20
C LEU A 2 7.53 42.12 -1.33
N ARG A 3 6.87 41.54 -0.34
CA ARG A 3 6.37 40.17 -0.41
C ARG A 3 5.00 40.20 -1.07
N PHE A 4 4.88 39.50 -2.22
CA PHE A 4 3.61 39.34 -2.93
C PHE A 4 2.75 38.30 -2.20
N GLY A 5 1.63 38.74 -1.64
CA GLY A 5 0.54 37.85 -1.29
C GLY A 5 -0.21 37.44 -2.57
N ALA A 6 -0.72 36.20 -2.61
CA ALA A 6 -1.54 35.73 -3.72
C ALA A 6 -2.85 36.53 -3.80
N PHE A 7 -3.15 37.12 -4.95
CA PHE A 7 -4.36 37.92 -5.18
C PHE A 7 -5.26 37.18 -6.18
N LEU A 8 -6.54 37.06 -5.81
CA LEU A 8 -7.59 36.59 -6.72
C LEU A 8 -8.59 37.71 -6.95
N VAL A 9 -8.86 38.07 -8.19
CA VAL A 9 -9.77 39.14 -8.59
C VAL A 9 -11.02 38.55 -9.24
N PHE A 10 -12.21 38.91 -8.74
CA PHE A 10 -13.52 38.51 -9.28
C PHE A 10 -14.31 39.69 -9.76
N VAL A 11 -15.10 39.46 -10.82
CA VAL A 11 -16.06 40.41 -11.34
C VAL A 11 -17.47 39.91 -11.04
N TRP A 12 -18.26 40.67 -10.34
CA TRP A 12 -19.68 40.41 -10.14
C TRP A 12 -20.53 41.37 -10.96
N ARG A 13 -21.45 40.82 -11.76
CA ARG A 13 -22.49 41.61 -12.44
C ARG A 13 -23.85 41.31 -11.81
N SER A 14 -24.55 42.31 -11.31
CA SER A 14 -25.94 42.19 -10.88
C SER A 14 -26.86 42.38 -12.09
N SER A 15 -27.29 41.31 -12.74
CA SER A 15 -28.44 41.33 -13.65
C SER A 15 -29.48 40.37 -13.13
N ALA A 16 -30.69 40.89 -12.97
CA ALA A 16 -31.80 40.20 -12.34
C ALA A 16 -32.62 39.40 -13.36
N THR A 17 -32.02 38.60 -14.24
CA THR A 17 -32.77 37.65 -15.10
C THR A 17 -31.83 36.98 -16.09
N ASP A 18 -31.04 35.99 -15.66
CA ASP A 18 -30.64 34.91 -16.55
C ASP A 18 -29.98 33.72 -15.78
N PRO A 19 -30.55 32.50 -15.80
CA PRO A 19 -29.99 31.36 -15.04
C PRO A 19 -28.82 30.63 -15.73
N GLN A 20 -28.21 31.15 -16.79
CA GLN A 20 -27.26 30.40 -17.61
C GLN A 20 -25.78 30.78 -17.51
N PHE A 21 -25.38 31.67 -16.61
CA PHE A 21 -23.93 31.99 -16.46
C PHE A 21 -23.40 31.66 -15.07
N ALA A 22 -22.87 30.43 -14.90
CA ALA A 22 -21.89 30.18 -13.87
C ALA A 22 -20.54 30.73 -14.37
N PRO A 23 -19.85 31.62 -13.63
CA PRO A 23 -18.51 32.07 -14.04
C PRO A 23 -17.50 30.92 -14.00
N PRO A 24 -16.56 30.84 -14.96
CA PRO A 24 -15.53 29.80 -14.96
C PRO A 24 -14.66 29.92 -13.72
N ALA A 25 -14.40 28.79 -13.06
CA ALA A 25 -13.47 28.71 -11.96
C ALA A 25 -12.04 29.07 -12.44
N VAL A 26 -11.47 30.17 -11.97
CA VAL A 26 -10.10 30.56 -12.29
C VAL A 26 -9.16 29.90 -11.30
N ARG A 27 -8.43 28.88 -11.76
CA ARG A 27 -7.34 28.26 -11.02
C ARG A 27 -6.04 29.03 -11.26
N LEU A 28 -5.46 29.60 -10.24
CA LEU A 28 -4.10 30.11 -10.25
C LEU A 28 -3.23 29.19 -9.41
N SER A 29 -2.52 28.27 -10.05
CA SER A 29 -1.44 27.51 -9.44
C SER A 29 -0.11 28.09 -9.87
N PRO A 30 0.73 28.67 -8.98
CA PRO A 30 2.11 28.95 -9.33
C PRO A 30 2.88 27.62 -9.35
N GLY A 31 3.28 27.15 -10.51
CA GLY A 31 4.21 26.05 -10.67
C GLY A 31 3.76 24.81 -11.44
N LEU A 32 2.48 24.69 -11.77
CA LEU A 32 2.03 23.79 -12.82
C LEU A 32 1.25 24.63 -13.82
N ALA A 33 1.98 25.29 -14.73
CA ALA A 33 1.39 25.72 -15.97
C ALA A 33 0.76 24.48 -16.59
N GLN A 34 -0.56 24.41 -16.69
CA GLN A 34 -1.18 23.51 -17.64
C GLN A 34 -0.48 23.83 -18.95
N ALA A 35 0.20 22.83 -19.52
CA ALA A 35 0.73 22.96 -20.86
C ALA A 35 -0.39 23.52 -21.73
N PRO A 36 -0.13 24.49 -22.61
CA PRO A 36 -1.15 25.03 -23.45
C PRO A 36 -1.87 23.88 -24.13
N VAL A 37 -3.20 23.85 -24.05
CA VAL A 37 -4.02 22.92 -24.82
C VAL A 37 -3.70 23.24 -26.28
N ILE A 38 -2.73 22.56 -26.85
CA ILE A 38 -2.50 22.56 -28.29
C ILE A 38 -3.69 21.79 -28.85
N LYS A 39 -4.77 22.50 -29.18
CA LYS A 39 -5.77 21.95 -30.10
C LYS A 39 -4.98 21.56 -31.34
N ARG A 40 -4.80 20.26 -31.53
CA ARG A 40 -4.30 19.73 -32.79
C ARG A 40 -5.21 20.31 -33.88
N LEU A 41 -4.69 21.17 -34.72
CA LEU A 41 -5.36 21.58 -35.96
C LEU A 41 -5.51 20.32 -36.80
N GLU A 42 -6.66 19.67 -36.68
CA GLU A 42 -7.04 18.59 -37.58
C GLU A 42 -7.36 19.21 -38.93
N THR A 43 -6.65 18.74 -39.94
CA THR A 43 -6.99 19.03 -41.34
C THR A 43 -8.45 18.60 -41.61
N PRO A 44 -9.28 19.41 -42.30
CA PRO A 44 -10.66 19.03 -42.60
C PRO A 44 -10.69 17.85 -43.58
N GLY A 45 -10.86 16.66 -43.06
CA GLY A 45 -10.95 15.42 -43.81
C GLY A 45 -11.13 14.26 -42.83
N ALA A 46 -12.38 13.78 -42.69
CA ALA A 46 -12.83 12.66 -41.88
C ALA A 46 -12.21 12.62 -40.46
N VAL A 47 -12.96 13.07 -39.49
CA VAL A 47 -12.66 12.89 -38.07
C VAL A 47 -12.37 11.40 -37.86
N ALA A 48 -11.11 11.07 -37.57
CA ALA A 48 -10.72 9.70 -37.27
C ALA A 48 -11.31 9.34 -35.90
N VAL A 49 -12.38 8.53 -35.94
CA VAL A 49 -13.09 8.12 -34.73
C VAL A 49 -12.21 7.09 -33.98
N TRP A 50 -11.76 7.44 -32.77
CA TRP A 50 -11.13 6.51 -31.86
C TRP A 50 -12.18 5.53 -31.31
N ARG A 51 -11.81 4.25 -31.22
CA ARG A 51 -12.65 3.18 -30.65
C ARG A 51 -12.02 2.71 -29.33
N GLU A 52 -12.85 2.53 -28.34
CA GLU A 52 -12.42 1.97 -27.06
C GLU A 52 -12.48 0.44 -27.09
N TYR A 53 -11.46 -0.19 -26.51
CA TYR A 53 -11.43 -1.61 -26.22
C TYR A 53 -11.24 -1.78 -24.72
N SER A 54 -11.99 -2.70 -24.11
CA SER A 54 -11.93 -2.94 -22.68
C SER A 54 -11.70 -4.41 -22.39
N ILE A 55 -10.81 -4.69 -21.46
CA ILE A 55 -10.58 -6.03 -20.87
C ILE A 55 -11.48 -6.30 -19.67
N GLY A 56 -12.45 -5.42 -19.40
CA GLY A 56 -13.21 -5.44 -18.15
C GLY A 56 -12.41 -4.86 -16.99
N ASP A 57 -12.63 -5.42 -15.81
CA ASP A 57 -11.94 -5.00 -14.59
C ASP A 57 -11.37 -6.24 -13.86
N PRO A 58 -10.27 -6.83 -14.36
CA PRO A 58 -9.56 -7.88 -13.65
C PRO A 58 -8.94 -7.32 -12.38
N SER A 59 -9.03 -8.09 -11.29
CA SER A 59 -8.32 -7.76 -10.05
C SER A 59 -6.80 -7.86 -10.25
N SER A 60 -6.03 -7.24 -9.34
CA SER A 60 -4.56 -7.34 -9.37
C SER A 60 -4.08 -8.79 -9.33
N VAL A 61 -4.79 -9.67 -8.62
CA VAL A 61 -4.49 -11.11 -8.54
C VAL A 61 -4.79 -11.82 -9.87
N GLU A 62 -5.91 -11.52 -10.52
CA GLU A 62 -6.26 -12.09 -11.82
C GLU A 62 -5.29 -11.63 -12.91
N GLN A 63 -4.86 -10.36 -12.86
CA GLN A 63 -3.79 -9.85 -13.74
C GLN A 63 -2.48 -10.60 -13.50
N MET A 64 -2.12 -10.86 -12.23
CA MET A 64 -0.91 -11.58 -11.88
C MET A 64 -0.87 -12.99 -12.49
N TYR A 65 -1.99 -13.71 -12.49
CA TYR A 65 -2.08 -15.00 -13.18
C TYR A 65 -1.83 -14.86 -14.69
N LEU A 66 -2.38 -13.84 -15.35
CA LEU A 66 -2.09 -13.58 -16.76
C LEU A 66 -0.59 -13.33 -16.98
N GLU A 67 0.05 -12.54 -16.10
CA GLU A 67 1.46 -12.23 -16.23
C GLU A 67 2.33 -13.49 -16.10
N TYR A 68 2.04 -14.38 -15.13
CA TYR A 68 2.71 -15.66 -14.99
C TYR A 68 2.52 -16.57 -16.20
N ILE A 69 1.27 -16.72 -16.69
CA ILE A 69 1.00 -17.52 -17.89
C ILE A 69 1.76 -16.96 -19.09
N ASN A 70 1.78 -15.64 -19.29
CA ASN A 70 2.48 -15.02 -20.39
C ASN A 70 4.00 -15.12 -20.26
N ARG A 71 4.56 -15.14 -19.06
CA ARG A 71 5.97 -15.43 -18.81
C ARG A 71 6.32 -16.87 -19.17
N ALA A 72 5.52 -17.82 -18.72
CA ALA A 72 5.68 -19.25 -19.07
C ALA A 72 5.58 -19.48 -20.58
N ARG A 73 4.61 -18.84 -21.25
CA ARG A 73 4.45 -18.94 -22.72
C ARG A 73 5.61 -18.33 -23.50
N ALA A 74 6.18 -17.23 -22.99
CA ALA A 74 7.31 -16.55 -23.67
C ALA A 74 8.61 -17.35 -23.57
N LEU A 75 8.92 -17.89 -22.40
CA LEU A 75 10.20 -18.54 -22.09
C LEU A 75 9.98 -19.80 -21.23
N PRO A 76 9.43 -20.90 -21.84
CA PRO A 76 9.05 -22.10 -21.08
C PRO A 76 10.20 -22.69 -20.25
N TRP A 77 11.40 -22.79 -20.81
CA TRP A 77 12.54 -23.37 -20.10
C TRP A 77 12.97 -22.54 -18.87
N GLU A 78 12.90 -21.20 -18.97
CA GLU A 78 13.20 -20.33 -17.82
C GLU A 78 12.14 -20.50 -16.73
N GLU A 79 10.86 -20.60 -17.12
CA GLU A 79 9.77 -20.81 -16.17
C GLU A 79 9.92 -22.14 -15.44
N GLY A 80 10.23 -23.21 -16.15
CA GLY A 80 10.51 -24.51 -15.54
C GLY A 80 11.64 -24.44 -14.51
N PHE A 81 12.74 -23.74 -14.84
CA PHE A 81 13.85 -23.54 -13.92
C PHE A 81 13.47 -22.66 -12.71
N LEU A 82 12.74 -21.57 -12.92
CA LEU A 82 12.25 -20.69 -11.84
C LEU A 82 11.39 -21.48 -10.85
N LEU A 83 10.43 -22.26 -11.35
CA LEU A 83 9.54 -23.05 -10.50
C LEU A 83 10.27 -24.17 -9.76
N ALA A 84 11.25 -24.81 -10.39
CA ALA A 84 12.05 -25.87 -9.75
C ALA A 84 12.98 -25.34 -8.64
N THR A 85 13.38 -24.07 -8.70
CA THR A 85 14.34 -23.45 -7.77
C THR A 85 13.69 -22.47 -6.79
N VAL A 86 12.38 -22.23 -6.88
CA VAL A 86 11.67 -21.31 -6.00
C VAL A 86 11.73 -21.79 -4.54
N SER A 87 11.91 -20.86 -3.60
CA SER A 87 11.98 -21.15 -2.16
C SER A 87 10.65 -20.97 -1.43
N ASP A 88 9.52 -20.80 -2.16
CA ASP A 88 8.20 -20.65 -1.57
C ASP A 88 7.83 -21.92 -0.78
N PRO A 89 7.53 -21.81 0.54
CA PRO A 89 7.27 -22.99 1.38
C PRO A 89 6.06 -23.80 0.93
N GLU A 90 5.03 -23.16 0.37
CA GLU A 90 3.81 -23.84 -0.06
C GLU A 90 4.04 -24.67 -1.32
N ILE A 91 4.84 -24.15 -2.24
CA ILE A 91 5.26 -24.89 -3.43
C ILE A 91 6.17 -26.06 -3.03
N GLN A 92 7.11 -25.83 -2.12
CA GLN A 92 7.99 -26.90 -1.62
C GLN A 92 7.20 -28.01 -0.91
N ASN A 93 6.17 -27.65 -0.14
CA ASN A 93 5.27 -28.62 0.48
C ASN A 93 4.52 -29.47 -0.56
N ALA A 94 4.05 -28.84 -1.65
CA ALA A 94 3.40 -29.56 -2.75
C ALA A 94 4.36 -30.54 -3.43
N TYR A 95 5.58 -30.13 -3.71
CA TYR A 95 6.61 -31.00 -4.29
C TYR A 95 6.91 -32.22 -3.40
N GLN A 96 7.04 -32.01 -2.10
CA GLN A 96 7.26 -33.10 -1.15
C GLN A 96 6.04 -34.04 -1.08
N PHE A 97 4.83 -33.49 -1.05
CA PHE A 97 3.60 -34.27 -0.95
C PHE A 97 3.39 -35.18 -2.17
N PHE A 98 3.61 -34.66 -3.38
CA PHE A 98 3.42 -35.40 -4.61
C PHE A 98 4.66 -36.22 -5.02
N GLY A 99 5.82 -36.01 -4.39
CA GLY A 99 7.09 -36.64 -4.79
C GLY A 99 7.53 -36.13 -6.17
N THR A 100 7.41 -34.86 -6.44
CA THR A 100 7.64 -34.25 -7.76
C THR A 100 9.11 -34.35 -8.16
N ASP A 101 9.38 -34.95 -9.32
CA ASP A 101 10.70 -34.97 -9.96
C ASP A 101 10.97 -33.65 -10.67
N LEU A 102 11.63 -32.72 -9.98
CA LEU A 102 11.84 -31.36 -10.45
C LEU A 102 12.72 -31.30 -11.71
N GLN A 103 13.73 -32.16 -11.84
CA GLN A 103 14.54 -32.18 -13.05
C GLN A 103 13.71 -32.58 -14.27
N ARG A 104 12.89 -33.61 -14.13
CA ARG A 104 11.97 -34.02 -15.17
C ARG A 104 10.95 -32.93 -15.53
N VAL A 105 10.43 -32.21 -14.54
CA VAL A 105 9.51 -31.08 -14.79
C VAL A 105 10.20 -30.00 -15.63
N VAL A 106 11.43 -29.61 -15.29
CA VAL A 106 12.22 -28.65 -16.08
C VAL A 106 12.40 -29.14 -17.52
N ASP A 107 12.81 -30.40 -17.68
CA ASP A 107 13.06 -31.00 -19.00
C ASP A 107 11.78 -31.06 -19.85
N GLU A 108 10.63 -31.38 -19.23
CA GLU A 108 9.33 -31.45 -19.93
C GLU A 108 8.80 -30.06 -20.31
N ILE A 109 8.90 -29.05 -19.41
CA ILE A 109 8.48 -27.67 -19.72
C ILE A 109 9.35 -27.07 -20.83
N ALA A 110 10.65 -27.39 -20.85
CA ALA A 110 11.57 -26.93 -21.89
C ALA A 110 11.24 -27.44 -23.29
N LEU A 111 10.43 -28.49 -23.43
CA LEU A 111 10.00 -29.01 -24.72
C LEU A 111 8.88 -28.19 -25.38
N TYR A 112 8.17 -27.33 -24.63
CA TYR A 112 7.15 -26.50 -25.23
C TYR A 112 7.78 -25.37 -26.05
N PRO A 113 7.28 -25.10 -27.25
CA PRO A 113 7.75 -23.95 -28.02
C PRO A 113 7.22 -22.63 -27.42
N PRO A 114 7.96 -21.54 -27.49
CA PRO A 114 7.45 -20.22 -27.13
C PRO A 114 6.15 -19.89 -27.85
N GLN A 115 5.19 -19.32 -27.12
CA GLN A 115 3.87 -18.96 -27.64
C GLN A 115 3.61 -17.46 -27.48
N PRO A 116 2.78 -16.86 -28.38
CA PRO A 116 2.31 -15.49 -28.21
C PRO A 116 1.56 -15.32 -26.88
N PRO A 117 1.58 -14.10 -26.29
CA PRO A 117 0.86 -13.83 -25.06
C PRO A 117 -0.65 -13.93 -25.24
N LEU A 118 -1.33 -14.29 -24.15
CA LEU A 118 -2.77 -14.19 -24.01
C LEU A 118 -3.17 -12.78 -23.57
N ALA A 119 -4.39 -12.37 -23.92
CA ALA A 119 -5.02 -11.15 -23.40
C ALA A 119 -6.23 -11.51 -22.55
N ILE A 120 -6.55 -10.69 -21.53
CA ILE A 120 -7.79 -10.85 -20.75
C ILE A 120 -9.01 -10.58 -21.62
N GLU A 121 -10.03 -11.44 -21.48
CA GLU A 121 -11.34 -11.29 -22.11
C GLU A 121 -12.45 -11.26 -21.05
N PRO A 122 -13.25 -10.17 -20.96
CA PRO A 122 -14.16 -9.98 -19.83
C PRO A 122 -15.28 -11.03 -19.71
N ARG A 123 -15.78 -11.55 -20.83
CA ARG A 123 -16.84 -12.59 -20.81
C ARG A 123 -16.30 -13.94 -20.31
N LEU A 124 -15.07 -14.28 -20.69
CA LEU A 124 -14.38 -15.45 -20.16
C LEU A 124 -14.07 -15.27 -18.67
N THR A 125 -13.61 -14.06 -18.26
CA THR A 125 -13.39 -13.75 -16.84
C THR A 125 -14.67 -13.88 -16.01
N GLN A 126 -15.81 -13.46 -16.55
CA GLN A 126 -17.08 -13.56 -15.86
C GLN A 126 -17.50 -15.01 -15.61
N ILE A 127 -17.38 -15.88 -16.59
CA ILE A 127 -17.72 -17.31 -16.42
C ILE A 127 -16.70 -18.01 -15.52
N ALA A 128 -15.40 -17.70 -15.62
CA ALA A 128 -14.36 -18.21 -14.76
C ALA A 128 -14.59 -17.85 -13.28
N ARG A 129 -14.93 -16.60 -12.99
CA ARG A 129 -15.34 -16.17 -11.62
C ARG A 129 -16.57 -16.92 -11.13
N SER A 130 -17.57 -17.10 -11.99
CA SER A 130 -18.80 -17.81 -11.65
C SER A 130 -18.52 -19.28 -11.32
N HIS A 131 -17.62 -19.92 -12.08
CA HIS A 131 -17.23 -21.30 -11.85
C HIS A 131 -16.38 -21.46 -10.58
N SER A 132 -15.42 -20.58 -10.32
CA SER A 132 -14.68 -20.55 -9.05
C SER A 132 -15.62 -20.37 -7.85
N GLN A 133 -16.65 -19.52 -7.98
CA GLN A 133 -17.67 -19.34 -6.94
C GLN A 133 -18.54 -20.61 -6.75
N TYR A 134 -18.84 -21.34 -7.83
CA TYR A 134 -19.52 -22.63 -7.75
C TYR A 134 -18.67 -23.65 -6.97
N MET A 135 -17.39 -23.79 -7.33
CA MET A 135 -16.44 -24.69 -6.64
C MET A 135 -16.34 -24.37 -5.14
N LEU A 136 -16.25 -23.08 -4.79
CA LEU A 136 -16.22 -22.65 -3.37
C LEU A 136 -17.50 -23.05 -2.64
N ARG A 137 -18.67 -22.69 -3.16
CA ARG A 137 -19.98 -22.97 -2.51
C ARG A 137 -20.21 -24.46 -2.27
N ASN A 138 -19.72 -25.31 -3.17
CA ASN A 138 -19.96 -26.76 -3.11
C ASN A 138 -18.79 -27.53 -2.49
N ALA A 139 -17.67 -26.85 -2.15
CA ALA A 139 -16.42 -27.44 -1.65
C ALA A 139 -15.89 -28.55 -2.57
N VAL A 140 -15.76 -28.25 -3.87
CA VAL A 140 -15.31 -29.19 -4.91
C VAL A 140 -14.25 -28.56 -5.83
N GLN A 141 -13.45 -29.41 -6.47
CA GLN A 141 -12.65 -29.07 -7.65
C GLN A 141 -13.11 -29.95 -8.80
N GLU A 142 -13.83 -29.38 -9.74
CA GLU A 142 -14.36 -30.11 -10.90
C GLU A 142 -14.65 -29.18 -12.07
N HIS A 143 -14.64 -29.69 -13.29
CA HIS A 143 -14.97 -28.94 -14.50
C HIS A 143 -16.48 -28.82 -14.76
N GLN A 144 -17.26 -29.78 -14.27
CA GLN A 144 -18.70 -29.81 -14.47
C GLN A 144 -19.42 -29.26 -13.24
N GLU A 145 -20.36 -28.37 -13.46
CA GLU A 145 -21.25 -27.98 -12.38
C GLU A 145 -22.38 -28.98 -12.21
N ARG A 146 -22.63 -29.39 -10.98
CA ARG A 146 -23.63 -30.37 -10.62
C ARG A 146 -24.62 -29.80 -9.63
N ASP A 147 -25.85 -30.22 -9.74
CA ASP A 147 -26.84 -29.98 -8.70
C ASP A 147 -26.39 -30.67 -7.41
N PRO A 148 -26.26 -29.97 -6.30
CA PRO A 148 -25.68 -30.53 -5.06
C PRO A 148 -26.56 -31.58 -4.38
N VAL A 149 -27.84 -31.69 -4.76
CA VAL A 149 -28.81 -32.65 -4.20
C VAL A 149 -28.91 -33.89 -5.08
N THR A 150 -29.04 -33.69 -6.38
CA THR A 150 -29.28 -34.78 -7.32
C THR A 150 -28.02 -35.33 -7.99
N GLY A 151 -26.90 -34.60 -7.93
CA GLY A 151 -25.65 -34.92 -8.60
C GLY A 151 -25.69 -34.78 -10.12
N LYS A 152 -26.82 -34.36 -10.69
CA LYS A 152 -26.95 -34.18 -12.14
C LYS A 152 -26.09 -33.02 -12.62
N VAL A 153 -25.44 -33.20 -13.77
CA VAL A 153 -24.72 -32.13 -14.45
C VAL A 153 -25.72 -31.06 -14.89
N ILE A 154 -25.51 -29.82 -14.44
CA ILE A 154 -26.29 -28.65 -14.78
C ILE A 154 -25.56 -27.71 -15.73
N SER A 155 -24.23 -27.78 -15.76
CA SER A 155 -23.37 -27.01 -16.67
C SER A 155 -22.06 -27.74 -16.95
N THR A 156 -21.58 -27.66 -18.16
CA THR A 156 -20.24 -28.16 -18.57
C THR A 156 -19.38 -26.98 -18.97
N THR A 157 -18.06 -27.15 -19.04
CA THR A 157 -17.12 -26.16 -19.55
C THR A 157 -17.57 -25.65 -20.92
N GLU A 158 -17.88 -26.58 -21.85
CA GLU A 158 -18.35 -26.21 -23.18
C GLU A 158 -19.63 -25.36 -23.12
N SER A 159 -20.61 -25.74 -22.30
CA SER A 159 -21.89 -24.97 -22.19
C SER A 159 -21.66 -23.58 -21.60
N ARG A 160 -20.71 -23.39 -20.66
CA ARG A 160 -20.35 -22.08 -20.12
C ARG A 160 -19.65 -21.21 -21.17
N LEU A 161 -18.66 -21.76 -21.87
CA LEU A 161 -17.94 -21.05 -22.92
C LEU A 161 -18.88 -20.60 -24.05
N LEU A 162 -19.70 -21.49 -24.56
CA LEU A 162 -20.70 -21.18 -25.63
C LEU A 162 -21.77 -20.19 -25.12
N GLY A 163 -22.21 -20.34 -23.88
CA GLY A 163 -23.22 -19.47 -23.25
C GLY A 163 -22.72 -18.08 -22.88
N SER A 164 -21.40 -17.85 -22.85
CA SER A 164 -20.78 -16.57 -22.43
C SER A 164 -21.03 -15.41 -23.42
N GLY A 165 -21.43 -15.71 -24.64
CA GLY A 165 -21.49 -14.74 -25.73
C GLY A 165 -20.13 -14.42 -26.37
N TYR A 166 -19.05 -15.09 -25.95
CA TYR A 166 -17.75 -15.02 -26.61
C TYR A 166 -17.80 -15.75 -27.94
N PRO A 167 -17.32 -15.16 -29.07
CA PRO A 167 -17.35 -15.80 -30.38
C PRO A 167 -16.32 -16.92 -30.50
N LEU A 168 -16.54 -18.00 -29.78
CA LEU A 168 -15.63 -19.09 -29.56
C LEU A 168 -15.29 -19.85 -30.85
N SER A 169 -13.98 -19.96 -31.17
CA SER A 169 -13.49 -20.85 -32.22
C SER A 169 -12.64 -22.01 -31.63
N ALA A 170 -12.00 -21.80 -30.50
CA ALA A 170 -11.34 -22.81 -29.68
C ALA A 170 -11.46 -22.40 -28.21
N GLY A 171 -11.53 -23.37 -27.30
CA GLY A 171 -11.60 -23.10 -25.87
C GLY A 171 -11.15 -24.24 -25.00
N GLY A 172 -10.80 -23.93 -23.78
CA GLY A 172 -10.37 -24.89 -22.75
C GLY A 172 -10.53 -24.29 -21.36
N GLU A 173 -10.40 -25.12 -20.33
CA GLU A 173 -10.53 -24.70 -18.94
C GLU A 173 -9.48 -25.40 -18.08
N SER A 174 -8.90 -24.66 -17.15
CA SER A 174 -8.09 -25.20 -16.05
C SER A 174 -8.66 -24.73 -14.72
N VAL A 175 -8.69 -25.60 -13.71
CA VAL A 175 -9.26 -25.29 -12.38
C VAL A 175 -8.33 -25.74 -11.26
N TYR A 176 -8.19 -24.89 -10.24
CA TYR A 176 -7.47 -25.22 -9.01
C TYR A 176 -8.17 -24.62 -7.79
N ALA A 177 -8.49 -25.47 -6.81
CA ALA A 177 -9.33 -25.07 -5.69
C ALA A 177 -8.57 -24.90 -4.37
N TYR A 178 -7.23 -24.86 -4.39
CA TYR A 178 -6.40 -24.89 -3.19
C TYR A 178 -5.29 -23.83 -3.20
N ALA A 179 -5.37 -22.84 -4.07
CA ALA A 179 -4.33 -21.82 -4.23
C ALA A 179 -4.16 -20.98 -2.96
N LYS A 180 -2.94 -20.95 -2.42
CA LYS A 180 -2.55 -20.20 -1.23
C LYS A 180 -1.97 -18.84 -1.57
N THR A 181 -1.17 -18.80 -2.63
CA THR A 181 -0.63 -17.58 -3.24
C THR A 181 -0.85 -17.61 -4.74
N PRO A 182 -0.79 -16.47 -5.45
CA PRO A 182 -0.85 -16.48 -6.91
C PRO A 182 0.27 -17.30 -7.56
N LEU A 183 1.47 -17.26 -6.98
CA LEU A 183 2.61 -18.04 -7.49
C LEU A 183 2.42 -19.54 -7.29
N GLU A 184 1.92 -19.97 -6.13
CA GLU A 184 1.62 -21.37 -5.86
C GLU A 184 0.48 -21.87 -6.77
N GLY A 185 -0.57 -21.06 -6.96
CA GLY A 185 -1.64 -21.37 -7.91
C GLY A 185 -1.14 -21.49 -9.34
N HIS A 186 -0.24 -20.61 -9.80
CA HIS A 186 0.41 -20.72 -11.10
C HIS A 186 1.27 -21.99 -11.19
N ALA A 187 2.07 -22.27 -10.17
CA ALA A 187 2.88 -23.48 -10.12
C ALA A 187 2.03 -24.75 -10.22
N SER A 188 0.82 -24.76 -9.61
CA SER A 188 -0.11 -25.88 -9.71
C SER A 188 -0.52 -26.18 -11.15
N PHE A 189 -0.72 -25.14 -11.97
CA PHE A 189 -1.06 -25.30 -13.39
C PHE A 189 0.16 -25.62 -14.26
N GLU A 190 1.33 -25.05 -13.96
CA GLU A 190 2.50 -25.16 -14.81
C GLU A 190 3.30 -26.43 -14.53
N VAL A 191 3.54 -26.77 -13.26
CA VAL A 191 4.13 -28.05 -12.86
C VAL A 191 3.14 -29.19 -13.07
N ASP A 192 1.85 -28.90 -12.87
CA ASP A 192 0.73 -29.84 -13.01
C ASP A 192 0.91 -31.06 -12.10
N TRP A 193 1.26 -30.78 -10.82
CA TRP A 193 1.53 -31.84 -9.84
C TRP A 193 0.33 -32.73 -9.58
N GLY A 194 0.60 -33.98 -9.25
CA GLY A 194 -0.44 -35.01 -9.07
C GLY A 194 0.13 -36.37 -8.72
N LEU A 195 -0.75 -37.35 -8.61
CA LEU A 195 -0.37 -38.72 -8.24
C LEU A 195 0.16 -39.57 -9.40
N GLY A 196 0.42 -38.97 -10.57
CA GLY A 196 1.00 -39.66 -11.71
C GLY A 196 2.51 -39.86 -11.59
N ASP A 197 3.10 -40.52 -12.58
CA ASP A 197 4.52 -40.81 -12.63
C ASP A 197 5.37 -39.53 -12.64
N GLY A 198 6.33 -39.45 -11.72
CA GLY A 198 7.16 -38.28 -11.48
C GLY A 198 6.44 -37.17 -10.67
N GLY A 199 5.36 -37.49 -9.96
CA GLY A 199 4.63 -36.56 -9.11
C GLY A 199 3.84 -35.47 -9.86
N VAL A 200 3.50 -35.74 -11.13
CA VAL A 200 2.73 -34.85 -12.01
C VAL A 200 1.53 -35.57 -12.60
N GLN A 201 0.51 -34.81 -13.04
CA GLN A 201 -0.63 -35.41 -13.76
C GLN A 201 -0.19 -35.96 -15.13
N ARG A 202 -0.86 -37.00 -15.58
CA ARG A 202 -0.57 -37.63 -16.88
C ARG A 202 -1.86 -37.91 -17.68
N PRO A 203 -2.09 -37.20 -18.77
CA PRO A 203 -1.29 -36.10 -19.34
C PRO A 203 -1.33 -34.83 -18.48
N PRO A 204 -0.32 -33.94 -18.60
CA PRO A 204 -0.29 -32.67 -17.88
C PRO A 204 -1.25 -31.68 -18.53
N GLY A 205 -2.52 -31.80 -18.21
CA GLY A 205 -3.63 -31.10 -18.89
C GLY A 205 -3.60 -29.58 -18.70
N HIS A 206 -3.30 -29.13 -17.49
CA HIS A 206 -3.22 -27.70 -17.19
C HIS A 206 -2.04 -27.04 -17.90
N ARG A 207 -0.86 -27.66 -17.83
CA ARG A 207 0.33 -27.20 -18.55
C ARG A 207 0.10 -27.14 -20.06
N ASN A 208 -0.53 -28.18 -20.65
CA ASN A 208 -0.88 -28.20 -22.05
C ASN A 208 -1.75 -26.99 -22.41
N SER A 209 -2.74 -26.66 -21.60
CA SER A 209 -3.61 -25.51 -21.83
C SER A 209 -2.84 -24.18 -21.77
N ASN A 210 -1.93 -24.03 -20.81
CA ASN A 210 -1.09 -22.84 -20.71
C ASN A 210 -0.25 -22.61 -21.98
N HIS A 211 0.29 -23.66 -22.56
CA HIS A 211 1.19 -23.62 -23.73
C HIS A 211 0.49 -23.87 -25.08
N ASP A 212 -0.84 -24.00 -25.10
CA ASP A 212 -1.56 -24.21 -26.37
C ASP A 212 -1.51 -22.94 -27.24
N GLY A 213 -0.92 -23.09 -28.42
CA GLY A 213 -0.80 -22.01 -29.42
C GLY A 213 -2.13 -21.64 -30.10
N ALA A 214 -3.19 -22.46 -29.95
CA ALA A 214 -4.51 -22.16 -30.47
C ALA A 214 -5.20 -21.02 -29.68
N PHE A 215 -4.85 -20.85 -28.40
CA PHE A 215 -5.48 -19.83 -27.55
C PHE A 215 -4.83 -18.46 -27.72
N ARG A 216 -5.65 -17.41 -27.67
CA ARG A 216 -5.26 -15.99 -27.81
C ARG A 216 -5.76 -15.13 -26.65
N GLU A 217 -6.80 -15.57 -25.98
CA GLU A 217 -7.43 -14.84 -24.89
C GLU A 217 -7.70 -15.78 -23.72
N VAL A 218 -7.77 -15.24 -22.51
CA VAL A 218 -8.09 -15.99 -21.31
C VAL A 218 -8.98 -15.15 -20.39
N GLY A 219 -9.92 -15.80 -19.74
CA GLY A 219 -10.60 -15.28 -18.56
C GLY A 219 -9.99 -15.89 -17.31
N VAL A 220 -9.60 -15.06 -16.37
CA VAL A 220 -9.10 -15.49 -15.07
C VAL A 220 -10.14 -15.16 -14.02
N GLY A 221 -10.58 -16.17 -13.27
CA GLY A 221 -11.55 -16.00 -12.20
C GLY A 221 -10.99 -16.49 -10.87
N VAL A 222 -10.69 -15.55 -9.95
CA VAL A 222 -10.19 -15.86 -8.61
C VAL A 222 -11.23 -15.52 -7.56
N VAL A 223 -11.54 -16.49 -6.69
CA VAL A 223 -12.47 -16.31 -5.56
C VAL A 223 -11.79 -16.73 -4.27
N HIS A 224 -11.79 -15.84 -3.29
CA HIS A 224 -11.21 -16.10 -1.98
C HIS A 224 -12.25 -16.65 -1.00
N GLY A 225 -11.85 -17.63 -0.21
CA GLY A 225 -12.67 -18.24 0.82
C GLY A 225 -12.27 -19.68 1.09
N THR A 226 -12.74 -20.20 2.22
CA THR A 226 -12.55 -21.61 2.59
C THR A 226 -13.91 -22.22 2.87
N GLN A 227 -14.18 -23.37 2.29
CA GLN A 227 -15.44 -24.11 2.49
C GLN A 227 -15.15 -25.58 2.68
N SER A 228 -15.88 -26.20 3.61
CA SER A 228 -15.83 -27.64 3.86
C SER A 228 -17.19 -28.27 3.62
N ARG A 229 -17.19 -29.46 3.03
CA ARG A 229 -18.37 -30.29 2.84
C ARG A 229 -18.09 -31.71 3.36
N VAL A 230 -18.98 -32.20 4.20
CA VAL A 230 -18.95 -33.57 4.68
C VAL A 230 -19.86 -34.43 3.81
N THR A 231 -19.29 -35.42 3.13
CA THR A 231 -20.06 -36.48 2.48
C THR A 231 -20.34 -37.56 3.52
N PRO A 232 -21.62 -37.86 3.83
CA PRO A 232 -21.96 -38.87 4.82
C PRO A 232 -21.41 -40.25 4.48
N PRO A 233 -21.23 -41.14 5.48
CA PRO A 233 -20.84 -42.50 5.23
C PRO A 233 -21.91 -43.24 4.42
N VAL A 234 -21.50 -44.08 3.49
CA VAL A 234 -22.41 -44.90 2.70
C VAL A 234 -22.25 -46.35 3.11
N THR A 235 -23.36 -47.02 3.43
CA THR A 235 -23.38 -48.44 3.76
C THR A 235 -24.00 -49.22 2.59
N ASN A 236 -23.19 -50.05 1.96
CA ASN A 236 -23.62 -50.92 0.87
C ASN A 236 -23.62 -52.36 1.33
N ALA A 237 -24.66 -53.11 1.01
CA ALA A 237 -24.68 -54.56 1.17
C ALA A 237 -24.23 -55.22 -0.14
N VAL A 238 -23.11 -55.97 -0.09
CA VAL A 238 -22.58 -56.76 -1.22
C VAL A 238 -22.66 -58.23 -0.82
N GLY A 239 -23.72 -58.92 -1.22
CA GLY A 239 -24.04 -60.26 -0.72
C GLY A 239 -24.32 -60.31 0.76
N THR A 240 -23.58 -61.11 1.50
CA THR A 240 -23.67 -61.18 2.99
C THR A 240 -22.73 -60.17 3.69
N ASN A 241 -21.91 -59.43 2.97
CA ASN A 241 -20.96 -58.48 3.54
C ASN A 241 -21.54 -57.04 3.54
N ILE A 242 -21.30 -56.31 4.61
CA ILE A 242 -21.60 -54.90 4.74
C ILE A 242 -20.31 -54.14 4.48
N VAL A 243 -20.27 -53.30 3.43
CA VAL A 243 -19.16 -52.39 3.13
C VAL A 243 -19.55 -51.00 3.55
N ILE A 244 -18.85 -50.44 4.52
CA ILE A 244 -19.05 -49.05 4.98
C ILE A 244 -17.94 -48.18 4.34
N THR A 245 -18.33 -47.25 3.47
CA THR A 245 -17.44 -46.18 3.04
C THR A 245 -17.53 -45.06 4.11
N PRO A 246 -16.43 -44.71 4.77
CA PRO A 246 -16.45 -43.71 5.83
C PRO A 246 -16.84 -42.32 5.31
N ALA A 247 -17.29 -41.46 6.21
CA ALA A 247 -17.50 -40.05 5.87
C ALA A 247 -16.20 -39.39 5.38
N VAL A 248 -16.30 -38.60 4.34
CA VAL A 248 -15.17 -37.84 3.79
C VAL A 248 -15.46 -36.35 3.91
N THR A 249 -14.55 -35.62 4.53
CA THR A 249 -14.60 -34.15 4.55
C THR A 249 -13.70 -33.61 3.44
N ASN A 250 -14.29 -32.91 2.49
CA ASN A 250 -13.54 -32.17 1.47
C ASN A 250 -13.51 -30.70 1.86
N THR A 251 -12.30 -30.09 1.83
CA THR A 251 -12.11 -28.66 2.14
C THR A 251 -11.38 -28.02 0.99
N VAL A 252 -11.90 -26.91 0.46
CA VAL A 252 -11.29 -26.10 -0.62
C VAL A 252 -10.94 -24.72 -0.08
N GLY A 253 -10.09 -24.00 -0.79
CA GLY A 253 -9.57 -22.68 -0.41
C GLY A 253 -8.11 -22.73 0.05
N PRO A 254 -7.52 -21.57 0.42
CA PRO A 254 -8.12 -20.25 0.63
C PRO A 254 -8.49 -19.48 -0.62
N SER A 255 -8.01 -19.87 -1.81
CA SER A 255 -8.39 -19.28 -3.10
C SER A 255 -8.69 -20.36 -4.11
N LEU A 256 -9.70 -20.11 -4.94
CA LEU A 256 -10.11 -20.96 -6.04
C LEU A 256 -9.91 -20.22 -7.34
N VAL A 257 -9.31 -20.88 -8.31
CA VAL A 257 -8.90 -20.29 -9.58
C VAL A 257 -9.45 -21.11 -10.74
N THR A 258 -10.10 -20.41 -11.68
CA THR A 258 -10.51 -20.93 -12.97
C THR A 258 -9.85 -20.11 -14.08
N LEU A 259 -9.26 -20.79 -15.05
CA LEU A 259 -8.73 -20.20 -16.27
C LEU A 259 -9.57 -20.70 -17.44
N ASP A 260 -10.35 -19.83 -18.06
CA ASP A 260 -11.12 -20.13 -19.28
C ASP A 260 -10.39 -19.57 -20.49
N PHE A 261 -9.78 -20.46 -21.26
CA PHE A 261 -9.03 -20.10 -22.47
C PHE A 261 -9.96 -19.99 -23.68
N GLY A 262 -9.63 -19.06 -24.58
CA GLY A 262 -10.40 -18.86 -25.78
C GLY A 262 -9.61 -18.38 -26.99
N SER A 263 -10.18 -18.62 -28.17
CA SER A 263 -9.76 -18.02 -29.44
C SER A 263 -10.97 -17.60 -30.22
N ARG A 264 -10.85 -16.50 -30.97
CA ARG A 264 -11.88 -15.92 -31.83
C ARG A 264 -11.27 -15.37 -33.12
N SER A 265 -12.05 -15.32 -34.19
CA SER A 265 -11.59 -14.87 -35.51
C SER A 265 -12.08 -13.49 -35.92
N ASP A 266 -12.97 -12.87 -35.13
CA ASP A 266 -13.62 -11.59 -35.44
C ASP A 266 -12.81 -10.35 -34.98
N LEU A 267 -11.65 -10.54 -34.33
CA LEU A 267 -10.72 -9.48 -33.97
C LEU A 267 -9.31 -9.71 -34.54
N PRO A 268 -8.59 -8.63 -34.87
CA PRO A 268 -7.17 -8.71 -35.20
C PRO A 268 -6.35 -9.13 -33.96
N PRO A 269 -5.03 -9.37 -34.11
CA PRO A 269 -4.14 -9.57 -32.98
C PRO A 269 -4.24 -8.42 -31.98
N LEU A 270 -4.08 -8.74 -30.69
CA LEU A 270 -4.13 -7.76 -29.62
C LEU A 270 -2.71 -7.36 -29.20
N VAL A 271 -2.53 -6.06 -28.93
CA VAL A 271 -1.40 -5.58 -28.11
C VAL A 271 -1.91 -5.53 -26.69
N THR A 272 -1.32 -6.36 -25.82
CA THR A 272 -1.72 -6.51 -24.41
C THR A 272 -0.54 -6.18 -23.51
N GLY A 273 -0.79 -5.80 -22.26
CA GLY A 273 0.25 -5.55 -21.28
C GLY A 273 -0.30 -4.92 -20.02
N VAL A 274 0.60 -4.49 -19.16
CA VAL A 274 0.29 -3.82 -17.90
C VAL A 274 1.07 -2.51 -17.77
N VAL A 275 0.43 -1.49 -17.23
CA VAL A 275 1.09 -0.24 -16.80
C VAL A 275 1.23 -0.32 -15.30
N TYR A 276 2.46 -0.24 -14.79
CA TYR A 276 2.72 -0.47 -13.37
C TYR A 276 3.94 0.27 -12.86
N TYR A 277 4.07 0.38 -11.55
CA TYR A 277 5.29 0.73 -10.85
C TYR A 277 5.97 -0.54 -10.35
N ASP A 278 7.22 -0.74 -10.71
CA ASP A 278 8.04 -1.82 -10.19
C ASP A 278 8.64 -1.39 -8.83
N PHE A 279 7.86 -1.56 -7.75
CA PHE A 279 8.24 -1.09 -6.41
C PHE A 279 9.40 -1.87 -5.81
N ASN A 280 9.51 -3.15 -6.12
CA ASN A 280 10.56 -4.03 -5.61
C ASN A 280 11.76 -4.20 -6.56
N THR A 281 11.69 -3.59 -7.74
CA THR A 281 12.74 -3.56 -8.76
C THR A 281 13.12 -4.95 -9.30
N ASN A 282 12.13 -5.86 -9.38
CA ASN A 282 12.33 -7.21 -9.90
C ASN A 282 12.13 -7.31 -11.43
N GLY A 283 11.65 -6.24 -12.08
CA GLY A 283 11.38 -6.18 -13.52
C GLY A 283 10.13 -6.94 -13.95
N PHE A 284 9.27 -7.31 -13.02
CA PHE A 284 8.04 -8.05 -13.24
C PHE A 284 6.87 -7.36 -12.52
N TYR A 285 5.65 -7.56 -13.00
CA TYR A 285 4.44 -7.05 -12.33
C TYR A 285 4.14 -7.87 -11.08
N ASP A 286 3.89 -7.21 -9.97
CA ASP A 286 3.38 -7.80 -8.74
C ASP A 286 1.99 -7.28 -8.38
N VAL A 287 1.30 -8.03 -7.52
CA VAL A 287 -0.05 -7.66 -7.07
C VAL A 287 -0.03 -6.23 -6.49
N ASP A 288 -0.99 -5.40 -6.92
CA ASP A 288 -1.16 -4.01 -6.51
C ASP A 288 -0.10 -3.01 -7.00
N GLU A 289 0.76 -3.37 -7.96
CA GLU A 289 1.66 -2.44 -8.63
C GLU A 289 1.01 -1.70 -9.82
N GLY A 290 -0.15 -2.18 -10.27
CA GLY A 290 -0.84 -1.65 -11.44
C GLY A 290 -1.28 -0.20 -11.30
N VAL A 291 -1.22 0.53 -12.41
CA VAL A 291 -1.64 1.93 -12.50
C VAL A 291 -2.92 2.04 -13.31
N PRO A 292 -4.08 2.29 -12.67
CA PRO A 292 -5.35 2.45 -13.35
C PRO A 292 -5.47 3.80 -14.06
N GLY A 293 -6.38 3.86 -15.03
CA GLY A 293 -6.80 5.12 -15.67
C GLY A 293 -5.79 5.71 -16.66
N VAL A 294 -4.75 4.96 -17.04
CA VAL A 294 -3.85 5.33 -18.12
C VAL A 294 -4.49 5.02 -19.46
N ARG A 295 -4.57 6.02 -20.33
CA ARG A 295 -5.05 5.84 -21.70
C ARG A 295 -3.93 5.27 -22.57
N VAL A 296 -4.14 4.09 -23.14
CA VAL A 296 -3.22 3.42 -24.06
C VAL A 296 -3.76 3.53 -25.47
N GLU A 297 -2.99 4.13 -26.38
CA GLU A 297 -3.40 4.40 -27.76
C GLU A 297 -2.53 3.65 -28.77
N GLY A 298 -3.17 3.00 -29.73
CA GLY A 298 -2.53 2.48 -30.93
C GLY A 298 -2.68 3.47 -32.09
N GLU A 299 -1.61 4.22 -32.44
CA GLU A 299 -1.70 5.29 -33.44
C GLU A 299 -2.24 4.82 -34.79
N SER A 300 -1.78 3.67 -35.27
CA SER A 300 -2.19 3.12 -36.58
C SER A 300 -3.54 2.46 -36.54
N SER A 301 -3.89 1.79 -35.44
CA SER A 301 -5.14 1.02 -35.30
C SER A 301 -6.36 1.89 -35.00
N ARG A 302 -6.15 3.09 -34.46
CA ARG A 302 -7.21 3.97 -33.96
C ARG A 302 -8.06 3.33 -32.84
N TRP A 303 -7.46 2.40 -32.10
CA TRP A 303 -8.02 1.85 -30.88
C TRP A 303 -7.30 2.43 -29.67
N PHE A 304 -8.04 2.60 -28.60
CA PHE A 304 -7.49 2.91 -27.29
C PHE A 304 -8.10 2.03 -26.20
N ALA A 305 -7.40 1.91 -25.10
CA ALA A 305 -7.93 1.34 -23.85
C ALA A 305 -7.62 2.28 -22.68
N THR A 306 -8.43 2.22 -21.66
CA THR A 306 -8.11 2.77 -20.34
C THR A 306 -7.68 1.61 -19.46
N THR A 307 -6.50 1.69 -18.80
CA THR A 307 -6.03 0.60 -17.96
C THR A 307 -7.02 0.32 -16.83
N ALA A 308 -7.27 -0.98 -16.59
CA ALA A 308 -8.11 -1.47 -15.49
C ALA A 308 -7.53 -1.15 -14.12
N GLY A 309 -8.26 -1.46 -13.05
CA GLY A 309 -7.78 -1.33 -11.66
C GLY A 309 -6.44 -2.03 -11.41
N SER A 310 -6.20 -3.13 -12.08
CA SER A 310 -4.94 -3.88 -12.08
C SER A 310 -3.80 -3.28 -12.91
N GLY A 311 -4.02 -2.18 -13.64
CA GLY A 311 -3.08 -1.64 -14.62
C GLY A 311 -3.10 -2.34 -15.98
N GLY A 312 -3.81 -3.45 -16.12
CA GLY A 312 -3.90 -4.24 -17.36
C GLY A 312 -4.63 -3.53 -18.50
N TYR A 313 -4.24 -3.86 -19.72
CA TYR A 313 -4.91 -3.36 -20.93
C TYR A 313 -4.77 -4.33 -22.12
N ALA A 314 -5.63 -4.19 -23.11
CA ALA A 314 -5.44 -4.70 -24.44
C ALA A 314 -6.06 -3.75 -25.47
N ILE A 315 -5.49 -3.68 -26.66
CA ILE A 315 -6.04 -2.95 -27.82
C ILE A 315 -5.85 -3.76 -29.09
N PRO A 316 -6.83 -3.75 -30.03
CA PRO A 316 -6.65 -4.34 -31.34
C PRO A 316 -5.50 -3.70 -32.11
N GLY A 317 -4.57 -4.52 -32.58
CA GLY A 317 -3.40 -4.11 -33.34
C GLY A 317 -3.64 -4.09 -34.85
N VAL A 318 -2.73 -3.44 -35.58
CA VAL A 318 -2.64 -3.48 -37.03
C VAL A 318 -1.32 -4.16 -37.38
N GLU A 319 -1.33 -5.03 -38.37
CA GLU A 319 -0.14 -5.74 -38.84
C GLU A 319 0.99 -4.75 -39.22
N GLY A 320 2.20 -5.12 -38.87
CA GLY A 320 3.42 -4.32 -39.08
C GLY A 320 3.85 -3.52 -37.86
N SER A 321 4.62 -2.48 -38.09
CA SER A 321 5.13 -1.61 -37.02
C SER A 321 4.05 -0.64 -36.54
N GLN A 322 3.80 -0.66 -35.23
CA GLN A 322 2.78 0.18 -34.59
C GLN A 322 3.36 0.90 -33.37
N LYS A 323 3.11 2.19 -33.27
CA LYS A 323 3.46 2.96 -32.07
C LYS A 323 2.31 2.92 -31.08
N ILE A 324 2.65 2.54 -29.84
CA ILE A 324 1.75 2.54 -28.69
C ILE A 324 2.13 3.70 -27.79
N ARG A 325 1.16 4.52 -27.38
CA ARG A 325 1.33 5.66 -26.50
C ARG A 325 0.59 5.43 -25.19
N PHE A 326 1.22 5.85 -24.10
CA PHE A 326 0.65 5.81 -22.75
C PHE A 326 0.45 7.23 -22.25
N LEU A 327 -0.78 7.59 -21.89
CA LEU A 327 -1.16 8.96 -21.57
C LEU A 327 -1.91 9.05 -20.22
N SER A 328 -1.63 10.10 -19.47
CA SER A 328 -2.44 10.54 -18.32
C SER A 328 -3.04 11.90 -18.65
N GLY A 329 -4.33 11.96 -18.94
CA GLY A 329 -4.92 13.13 -19.59
C GLY A 329 -4.21 13.43 -20.92
N ASP A 330 -3.72 14.66 -21.10
CA ASP A 330 -2.96 15.09 -22.28
C ASP A 330 -1.44 14.85 -22.16
N HIS A 331 -0.96 14.33 -21.03
CA HIS A 331 0.46 14.09 -20.77
C HIS A 331 0.88 12.70 -21.23
N GLU A 332 1.88 12.62 -22.12
CA GLU A 332 2.48 11.36 -22.56
C GLU A 332 3.46 10.85 -21.49
N LEU A 333 3.11 9.72 -20.86
CA LEU A 333 3.95 9.02 -19.88
C LEU A 333 5.07 8.25 -20.58
N GLY A 334 4.86 7.85 -21.83
CA GLY A 334 5.82 7.14 -22.65
C GLY A 334 5.22 6.60 -23.93
N SER A 335 6.08 6.10 -24.81
CA SER A 335 5.67 5.40 -26.02
C SER A 335 6.62 4.26 -26.36
N ARG A 336 6.10 3.26 -27.06
CA ARG A 336 6.85 2.09 -27.54
C ARG A 336 6.42 1.75 -28.96
N THR A 337 7.35 1.19 -29.72
CA THR A 337 7.02 0.62 -31.05
C THR A 337 7.02 -0.88 -30.96
N VAL A 338 5.93 -1.50 -31.38
CA VAL A 338 5.75 -2.96 -31.40
C VAL A 338 5.59 -3.43 -32.85
N SER A 339 5.99 -4.68 -33.12
CA SER A 339 5.76 -5.35 -34.40
C SER A 339 4.62 -6.35 -34.24
N VAL A 340 3.51 -6.09 -34.88
CA VAL A 340 2.31 -6.93 -34.83
C VAL A 340 2.33 -7.91 -36.01
N ILE A 341 2.24 -9.19 -35.71
CA ILE A 341 2.21 -10.28 -36.71
C ILE A 341 0.80 -10.85 -36.77
N VAL A 342 0.32 -11.17 -37.96
CA VAL A 342 -1.01 -11.76 -38.18
C VAL A 342 -1.23 -12.98 -37.30
N GLY A 343 -2.36 -13.02 -36.61
CA GLY A 343 -2.74 -14.13 -35.75
C GLY A 343 -2.00 -14.22 -34.43
N LYS A 344 -1.05 -13.31 -34.11
CA LYS A 344 -0.23 -13.37 -32.89
C LYS A 344 -0.39 -12.09 -32.06
N ASN A 345 -0.83 -12.24 -30.83
CA ASN A 345 -0.81 -11.12 -29.86
C ASN A 345 0.63 -10.71 -29.55
N VAL A 346 0.79 -9.48 -29.08
CA VAL A 346 2.07 -8.91 -28.69
C VAL A 346 1.95 -8.34 -27.28
N LYS A 347 2.92 -8.63 -26.41
CA LYS A 347 2.99 -8.06 -25.07
C LYS A 347 3.82 -6.78 -25.09
N GLN A 348 3.29 -5.72 -24.48
CA GLN A 348 3.99 -4.47 -24.29
C GLN A 348 3.60 -3.86 -22.95
N ASP A 349 4.49 -3.94 -21.97
CA ASP A 349 4.32 -3.31 -20.66
C ASP A 349 4.86 -1.88 -20.66
N CYS A 350 4.37 -1.10 -19.71
CA CYS A 350 4.87 0.23 -19.42
C CYS A 350 5.22 0.35 -17.93
N ILE A 351 6.50 0.27 -17.62
CA ILE A 351 7.01 0.50 -16.26
C ILE A 351 7.15 2.01 -16.09
N LEU A 352 6.44 2.56 -15.11
CA LEU A 352 6.52 3.97 -14.77
C LEU A 352 7.61 4.20 -13.71
N PRO A 353 8.36 5.32 -13.80
CA PRO A 353 9.32 5.65 -12.76
C PRO A 353 8.61 6.05 -11.48
N TYR A 354 8.97 5.41 -10.36
CA TYR A 354 8.46 5.77 -9.04
C TYR A 354 9.49 6.59 -8.27
N ALA A 355 9.21 7.87 -8.07
CA ALA A 355 10.09 8.79 -7.35
C ALA A 355 9.70 9.00 -5.88
N GLY A 356 8.68 8.28 -5.40
CA GLY A 356 8.09 8.50 -4.09
C GLY A 356 7.13 9.69 -4.06
N THR A 357 6.56 9.95 -2.91
CA THR A 357 5.72 11.13 -2.64
C THR A 357 6.41 12.03 -1.63
N ARG A 358 5.86 13.21 -1.37
CA ARG A 358 6.31 14.12 -0.30
C ARG A 358 5.16 14.97 0.21
N VAL A 359 5.34 15.50 1.41
CA VAL A 359 4.44 16.53 1.94
C VAL A 359 4.83 17.89 1.36
N LEU A 360 3.87 18.61 0.84
CA LEU A 360 4.01 19.96 0.29
C LEU A 360 3.32 20.94 1.22
N GLY A 361 3.99 22.05 1.53
CA GLY A 361 3.45 23.10 2.39
C GLY A 361 4.54 24.01 2.92
N PRO A 362 4.21 24.92 3.85
CA PRO A 362 5.16 25.87 4.41
C PRO A 362 6.17 25.16 5.32
N THR A 363 7.43 25.59 5.27
CA THR A 363 8.49 25.13 6.20
C THR A 363 8.58 25.97 7.48
N SER A 364 7.88 27.12 7.51
CA SER A 364 7.67 27.93 8.72
C SER A 364 6.17 28.18 8.87
N ALA A 365 5.62 27.86 10.02
CA ALA A 365 4.17 27.80 10.22
C ALA A 365 3.76 28.38 11.59
N SER A 366 2.48 28.71 11.73
CA SER A 366 1.94 29.36 12.93
C SER A 366 1.39 28.33 13.93
N VAL A 367 1.67 28.50 15.21
CA VAL A 367 1.07 27.67 16.27
C VAL A 367 -0.45 27.92 16.38
N THR A 368 -0.89 29.14 16.13
CA THR A 368 -2.30 29.58 16.29
C THR A 368 -3.02 29.74 14.96
N GLY A 369 -2.31 29.72 13.83
CA GLY A 369 -2.89 29.92 12.51
C GLY A 369 -3.45 28.64 11.89
N LEU A 370 -4.14 28.81 10.78
CA LEU A 370 -4.56 27.72 9.91
C LEU A 370 -3.34 27.27 9.07
N ASN A 371 -2.86 26.06 9.29
CA ASN A 371 -1.71 25.51 8.59
C ASN A 371 -2.18 24.40 7.66
N VAL A 372 -2.06 24.60 6.35
CA VAL A 372 -2.57 23.66 5.34
C VAL A 372 -1.40 23.05 4.56
N TYR A 373 -1.40 21.73 4.49
CA TYR A 373 -0.46 20.90 3.78
C TYR A 373 -1.19 20.02 2.78
N ARG A 374 -0.47 19.47 1.82
CA ARG A 374 -0.98 18.43 0.93
C ARG A 374 0.10 17.39 0.68
N VAL A 375 -0.30 16.22 0.24
CA VAL A 375 0.62 15.19 -0.26
C VAL A 375 0.78 15.36 -1.77
N GLU A 376 1.98 15.17 -2.30
CA GLU A 376 2.22 15.16 -3.74
C GLU A 376 1.50 13.98 -4.37
N GLN A 377 0.74 14.26 -5.43
CA GLN A 377 -0.09 13.25 -6.07
C GLN A 377 0.78 12.26 -6.87
N ILE A 378 0.52 10.98 -6.67
CA ILE A 378 1.08 9.88 -7.45
C ILE A 378 -0.04 9.27 -8.30
N LEU A 379 0.22 9.08 -9.58
CA LEU A 379 -0.74 8.50 -10.51
C LEU A 379 -1.09 7.07 -10.07
N GLY A 380 -2.36 6.74 -10.01
CA GLY A 380 -2.84 5.42 -9.63
C GLY A 380 -2.92 5.15 -8.12
N ALA A 381 -2.41 6.04 -7.27
CA ALA A 381 -2.56 5.87 -5.82
C ALA A 381 -4.04 5.90 -5.41
N SER A 382 -4.48 4.90 -4.66
CA SER A 382 -5.85 4.80 -4.14
C SER A 382 -6.09 5.68 -2.91
N GLY A 383 -5.02 6.21 -2.31
CA GLY A 383 -5.05 7.07 -1.14
C GLY A 383 -3.65 7.36 -0.64
N TYR A 384 -3.57 8.01 0.50
CA TYR A 384 -2.31 8.38 1.14
C TYR A 384 -2.38 8.20 2.65
N GLU A 385 -1.22 8.08 3.25
CA GLU A 385 -1.04 8.23 4.69
C GLU A 385 -0.01 9.29 4.96
N TRP A 386 -0.22 10.06 6.01
CA TRP A 386 0.78 10.98 6.52
C TRP A 386 0.89 10.87 8.04
N GLN A 387 2.04 11.24 8.54
CA GLN A 387 2.30 11.33 9.98
C GLN A 387 3.22 12.50 10.28
N SER A 388 3.17 12.98 11.51
CA SER A 388 4.07 14.01 12.00
C SER A 388 4.89 13.49 13.17
N MET A 389 6.12 13.99 13.30
CA MET A 389 6.98 13.74 14.44
C MET A 389 7.44 15.07 15.01
N ARG A 390 7.21 15.28 16.31
CA ARG A 390 7.74 16.44 17.02
C ARG A 390 9.05 16.06 17.68
N TRP A 391 10.07 16.88 17.49
CA TRP A 391 11.38 16.70 18.08
C TRP A 391 11.65 17.74 19.15
N ASP A 392 11.94 17.26 20.37
CA ASP A 392 12.33 18.08 21.51
C ASP A 392 13.70 17.65 22.00
N LEU A 393 14.51 18.60 22.51
CA LEU A 393 15.73 18.24 23.19
C LEU A 393 15.38 17.44 24.45
N PHE A 394 16.01 16.29 24.64
CA PHE A 394 15.81 15.51 25.86
C PHE A 394 16.24 16.32 27.10
N SER A 395 15.38 16.34 28.09
CA SER A 395 15.66 16.98 29.39
C SER A 395 15.10 16.12 30.52
N GLY A 396 15.81 16.10 31.65
CA GLY A 396 15.42 15.31 32.81
C GLY A 396 15.98 13.90 32.82
N SER A 397 15.32 13.00 33.51
CA SER A 397 15.64 11.58 33.61
C SER A 397 14.39 10.73 33.69
N GLU A 398 14.48 9.50 33.23
CA GLU A 398 13.41 8.51 33.24
C GLU A 398 13.74 7.43 34.28
N GLY A 399 12.94 7.29 35.30
CA GLY A 399 13.12 6.31 36.38
C GLY A 399 11.81 5.61 36.78
N GLY A 400 10.73 5.84 36.01
CA GLY A 400 9.39 5.31 36.31
C GLY A 400 8.58 6.18 37.27
N GLU A 401 9.02 7.41 37.59
CA GLU A 401 8.31 8.32 38.50
C GLU A 401 6.92 8.71 37.94
N ASP A 402 6.77 8.74 36.61
CA ASP A 402 5.51 8.96 35.86
C ASP A 402 4.68 7.68 35.69
N GLY A 403 5.06 6.57 36.35
CA GLY A 403 4.46 5.25 36.14
C GLY A 403 4.98 4.52 34.91
N GLY A 404 6.12 4.94 34.33
CA GLY A 404 6.72 4.33 33.14
C GLY A 404 5.97 4.61 31.85
N ALA A 405 5.20 5.69 31.79
CA ALA A 405 4.31 6.04 30.68
C ALA A 405 5.03 6.08 29.32
N ARG A 406 6.33 6.43 29.32
CA ARG A 406 7.17 6.52 28.12
C ARG A 406 7.85 5.21 27.72
N PHE A 407 7.52 4.08 28.39
CA PHE A 407 8.09 2.78 28.09
C PHE A 407 7.02 1.76 27.69
N LEU A 408 7.43 0.78 26.90
CA LEU A 408 6.74 -0.48 26.66
C LEU A 408 7.48 -1.57 27.39
N PHE A 409 6.75 -2.44 28.06
CA PHE A 409 7.31 -3.61 28.71
C PHE A 409 6.79 -4.89 28.04
N SER A 410 7.70 -5.81 27.78
CA SER A 410 7.41 -7.17 27.35
C SER A 410 8.22 -8.13 28.22
N GLY A 411 7.58 -9.15 28.78
CA GLY A 411 8.25 -10.08 29.70
C GLY A 411 7.27 -10.90 30.51
N LEU A 412 7.51 -11.01 31.82
CA LEU A 412 6.70 -11.82 32.73
C LEU A 412 5.24 -11.32 32.75
N ALA A 413 4.31 -12.20 32.45
CA ALA A 413 2.88 -11.88 32.42
C ALA A 413 2.39 -11.39 33.80
N GLY A 414 1.66 -10.28 33.80
CA GLY A 414 1.14 -9.65 35.01
C GLY A 414 2.18 -8.91 35.85
N TRP A 415 3.44 -8.81 35.40
CA TRP A 415 4.47 -8.06 36.06
C TRP A 415 4.46 -6.58 35.65
N ASP A 416 4.40 -5.69 36.64
CA ASP A 416 4.66 -4.27 36.42
C ASP A 416 6.16 -3.98 36.65
N PRO A 417 6.90 -3.52 35.65
CA PRO A 417 8.34 -3.24 35.81
C PRO A 417 8.61 -2.04 36.71
N VAL A 418 7.64 -1.16 36.97
CA VAL A 418 7.81 0.02 37.82
C VAL A 418 7.74 -0.37 39.30
N LYS A 419 8.81 -0.16 40.05
CA LYS A 419 8.93 -0.52 41.47
C LYS A 419 9.08 0.70 42.35
N VAL A 420 8.45 0.65 43.49
CA VAL A 420 8.54 1.68 44.56
C VAL A 420 9.53 1.25 45.63
N GLY A 421 10.36 2.16 46.12
CA GLY A 421 11.21 1.97 47.27
C GLY A 421 12.57 1.30 47.03
N ALA A 422 12.91 1.03 45.74
CA ALA A 422 14.19 0.47 45.35
C ALA A 422 14.82 1.30 44.23
N ALA A 423 14.89 2.61 44.37
CA ALA A 423 15.36 3.56 43.40
C ALA A 423 16.79 4.06 43.69
N ALA A 424 17.51 4.48 42.64
CA ALA A 424 18.76 5.20 42.77
C ALA A 424 18.53 6.67 43.13
N SER A 425 17.47 7.25 42.58
CA SER A 425 16.97 8.57 42.93
C SER A 425 15.45 8.58 42.94
N GLY A 426 14.81 9.57 43.56
CA GLY A 426 13.35 9.62 43.63
C GLY A 426 12.77 8.48 44.48
N THR A 427 11.65 7.93 44.01
CA THR A 427 10.88 6.89 44.72
C THR A 427 10.69 5.62 43.93
N ARG A 428 10.94 5.63 42.61
CA ARG A 428 10.65 4.53 41.69
C ARG A 428 11.86 4.19 40.82
N SER A 429 11.88 2.97 40.33
CA SER A 429 12.83 2.47 39.32
C SER A 429 12.16 1.40 38.47
N PHE A 430 12.81 1.00 37.38
CA PHE A 430 12.38 -0.17 36.59
C PHE A 430 13.11 -1.43 37.11
N GLN A 431 12.41 -2.56 37.14
CA GLN A 431 12.97 -3.87 37.45
C GLN A 431 12.58 -4.92 36.40
N LEU A 432 13.59 -5.49 35.74
CA LEU A 432 13.49 -6.69 34.92
C LEU A 432 13.89 -7.88 35.81
N VAL A 433 12.93 -8.74 36.09
CA VAL A 433 13.03 -9.73 37.15
C VAL A 433 13.89 -10.94 36.77
N HIS A 434 14.40 -11.64 37.74
CA HIS A 434 15.07 -12.91 37.56
C HIS A 434 14.05 -14.00 37.21
N THR A 435 14.09 -14.53 35.96
CA THR A 435 13.18 -15.57 35.45
C THR A 435 13.93 -16.64 34.69
N ASN A 436 13.32 -17.84 34.57
CA ASN A 436 13.88 -18.94 33.81
C ASN A 436 13.56 -18.81 32.31
N GLY A 437 14.58 -18.47 31.50
CA GLY A 437 14.51 -18.50 30.04
C GLY A 437 13.59 -17.46 29.39
N LEU A 438 12.91 -16.61 30.18
CA LEU A 438 12.05 -15.56 29.64
C LEU A 438 12.87 -14.30 29.38
N GLU A 439 12.81 -13.83 28.14
CA GLU A 439 13.33 -12.52 27.75
C GLU A 439 12.44 -11.40 28.28
N GLN A 440 13.05 -10.35 28.80
CA GLN A 440 12.35 -9.16 29.26
C GLN A 440 12.90 -7.93 28.58
N ILE A 441 12.02 -7.07 28.09
CA ILE A 441 12.34 -5.88 27.32
C ILE A 441 11.63 -4.68 27.93
N LEU A 442 12.39 -3.64 28.22
CA LEU A 442 11.90 -2.30 28.54
C LEU A 442 12.30 -1.39 27.38
N GLN A 443 11.35 -1.07 26.49
CA GLN A 443 11.62 -0.28 25.30
C GLN A 443 11.10 1.13 25.46
N TYR A 444 11.95 2.12 25.19
CA TYR A 444 11.58 3.53 25.15
C TYR A 444 10.66 3.81 23.96
N LYS A 445 9.48 4.36 24.20
CA LYS A 445 8.47 4.61 23.16
C LYS A 445 8.87 5.69 22.16
N PRO A 446 9.42 6.84 22.60
CA PRO A 446 9.84 7.86 21.65
C PRO A 446 11.05 7.41 20.83
N TRP A 447 11.23 8.01 19.67
CA TRP A 447 12.46 7.91 18.90
C TRP A 447 13.56 8.76 19.55
N VAL A 448 14.80 8.37 19.39
CA VAL A 448 15.96 9.13 19.86
C VAL A 448 16.85 9.43 18.67
N ARG A 449 17.17 10.72 18.43
CA ARG A 449 18.13 11.15 17.41
C ARG A 449 19.36 11.71 18.09
N PRO A 450 20.46 10.96 18.15
CA PRO A 450 21.69 11.39 18.77
C PRO A 450 22.32 12.60 18.07
N GLY A 451 22.78 13.57 18.82
CA GLY A 451 23.68 14.63 18.39
C GLY A 451 25.14 14.27 18.65
N VAL A 452 26.04 15.21 18.35
CA VAL A 452 27.47 15.03 18.61
C VAL A 452 27.72 14.89 20.12
N GLY A 453 28.45 13.84 20.51
CA GLY A 453 28.72 13.54 21.92
C GLY A 453 27.54 13.00 22.71
N SER A 454 26.54 12.45 22.00
CA SER A 454 25.36 11.84 22.63
C SER A 454 25.71 10.53 23.33
N GLU A 455 25.12 10.33 24.50
CA GLU A 455 25.26 9.12 25.33
C GLU A 455 23.92 8.74 25.97
N ILE A 456 23.73 7.44 26.17
CA ILE A 456 22.70 6.91 27.08
C ILE A 456 23.38 6.79 28.45
N ARG A 457 22.91 7.52 29.45
CA ARG A 457 23.34 7.42 30.82
C ARG A 457 22.25 6.82 31.67
N PHE A 458 22.60 5.92 32.59
CA PHE A 458 21.62 5.32 33.49
C PHE A 458 22.28 4.79 34.75
N LYS A 459 21.49 4.55 35.77
CA LYS A 459 21.86 3.84 36.98
C LYS A 459 21.45 2.37 36.85
N SER A 460 22.37 1.47 37.06
CA SER A 460 22.22 0.03 36.93
C SER A 460 22.48 -0.68 38.24
N TYR A 461 21.55 -1.51 38.67
CA TYR A 461 21.75 -2.45 39.77
C TYR A 461 21.44 -3.85 39.25
N LEU A 462 22.50 -4.64 39.00
CA LEU A 462 22.38 -6.03 38.61
C LEU A 462 22.46 -6.87 39.89
N GLY A 463 21.30 -7.34 40.36
CA GLY A 463 21.12 -8.10 41.58
C GLY A 463 21.65 -9.54 41.50
N PHE A 464 21.14 -10.44 42.35
CA PHE A 464 21.47 -11.85 42.25
C PHE A 464 21.02 -12.39 40.88
N THR A 465 21.99 -12.61 39.99
CA THR A 465 21.80 -13.01 38.59
C THR A 465 22.74 -14.13 38.21
N SER A 466 22.28 -15.09 37.43
CA SER A 466 23.12 -16.16 36.88
C SER A 466 24.15 -15.59 35.90
N THR A 467 25.29 -16.28 35.76
CA THR A 467 26.33 -15.94 34.78
C THR A 467 25.86 -16.05 33.33
N ASN A 468 24.74 -16.74 33.07
CA ASN A 468 24.10 -16.85 31.75
C ASN A 468 23.09 -15.75 31.50
N GLN A 469 22.74 -14.94 32.50
CA GLN A 469 21.84 -13.79 32.33
C GLN A 469 22.64 -12.56 31.89
N ILE A 470 22.09 -11.88 30.90
CA ILE A 470 22.71 -10.71 30.27
C ILE A 470 21.76 -9.53 30.37
N ALA A 471 22.28 -8.42 30.87
CA ALA A 471 21.68 -7.10 30.82
C ALA A 471 22.26 -6.33 29.63
N ALA A 472 21.44 -5.95 28.65
CA ALA A 472 21.90 -5.29 27.45
C ALA A 472 21.14 -3.99 27.16
N VAL A 473 21.84 -3.00 26.60
CA VAL A 473 21.23 -1.82 25.97
C VAL A 473 21.41 -1.96 24.47
N GLU A 474 20.32 -1.94 23.75
CA GLU A 474 20.29 -2.20 22.31
C GLU A 474 19.59 -1.06 21.56
N VAL A 475 20.04 -0.82 20.33
CA VAL A 475 19.47 0.19 19.43
C VAL A 475 19.01 -0.44 18.12
N SER A 476 18.03 0.18 17.47
CA SER A 476 17.51 -0.25 16.17
C SER A 476 17.03 0.94 15.36
N THR A 477 17.24 0.92 14.06
CA THR A 477 16.70 1.91 13.10
C THR A 477 15.32 1.54 12.58
N ASN A 478 14.92 0.28 12.71
CA ASN A 478 13.67 -0.25 12.14
C ASN A 478 12.76 -0.98 13.15
N GLY A 479 13.20 -1.11 14.40
CA GLY A 479 12.48 -1.85 15.45
C GLY A 479 12.51 -3.38 15.32
N ILE A 480 13.16 -3.92 14.28
CA ILE A 480 13.23 -5.36 13.97
C ILE A 480 14.63 -5.89 14.24
N GLN A 481 15.65 -5.28 13.63
CA GLN A 481 17.06 -5.64 13.81
C GLN A 481 17.67 -4.77 14.89
N TRP A 482 18.29 -5.40 15.89
CA TRP A 482 18.84 -4.74 17.08
C TRP A 482 20.33 -4.94 17.19
N THR A 483 21.04 -3.88 17.53
CA THR A 483 22.48 -3.87 17.78
C THR A 483 22.73 -3.59 19.24
N ALA A 484 23.44 -4.49 19.93
CA ALA A 484 23.83 -4.29 21.32
C ALA A 484 25.00 -3.29 21.41
N LEU A 485 24.80 -2.23 22.15
CA LEU A 485 25.84 -1.23 22.46
C LEU A 485 26.47 -1.44 23.84
N TYR A 486 25.77 -2.14 24.71
CA TYR A 486 26.22 -2.46 26.06
C TYR A 486 25.73 -3.83 26.46
N GLN A 487 26.58 -4.60 27.13
CA GLN A 487 26.23 -5.89 27.75
C GLN A 487 26.96 -6.07 29.07
N GLU A 488 26.25 -6.53 30.11
CA GLU A 488 26.81 -6.94 31.39
C GLU A 488 26.25 -8.31 31.78
N ARG A 489 27.14 -9.24 32.10
CA ARG A 489 26.77 -10.57 32.56
C ARG A 489 26.54 -10.61 34.06
N GLY A 490 25.60 -11.44 34.49
CA GLY A 490 25.41 -11.76 35.89
C GLY A 490 26.68 -12.37 36.52
N ARG A 491 26.84 -12.15 37.82
CA ARG A 491 28.03 -12.58 38.57
C ARG A 491 27.90 -13.95 39.23
N GLY A 492 26.73 -14.56 39.14
CA GLY A 492 26.34 -15.77 39.85
C GLY A 492 25.34 -15.50 40.98
N ILE A 493 24.40 -16.42 41.17
CA ILE A 493 23.31 -16.27 42.16
C ILE A 493 23.80 -16.26 43.61
N SER A 494 25.01 -16.74 43.87
CA SER A 494 25.63 -16.76 45.20
C SER A 494 26.52 -15.53 45.50
N VAL A 495 26.72 -14.66 44.51
CA VAL A 495 27.53 -13.44 44.66
C VAL A 495 26.64 -12.30 45.10
N SER A 496 26.86 -11.76 46.28
CA SER A 496 26.12 -10.59 46.74
C SER A 496 26.25 -9.45 45.74
N PRO A 497 25.13 -8.80 45.35
CA PRO A 497 25.19 -7.63 44.51
C PRO A 497 25.98 -6.52 45.20
N THR A 498 26.60 -5.65 44.42
CA THR A 498 27.18 -4.40 44.95
C THR A 498 26.04 -3.59 45.57
N GLY A 499 26.10 -3.25 46.83
CA GLY A 499 25.01 -2.68 47.64
C GLY A 499 24.41 -1.35 47.16
N SER A 500 24.75 -0.87 45.95
CA SER A 500 24.26 0.39 45.38
C SER A 500 24.20 0.34 43.85
N TYR A 501 23.40 1.21 43.28
CA TYR A 501 23.36 1.45 41.84
C TYR A 501 24.68 1.99 41.30
N LEU A 502 25.14 1.48 40.18
CA LEU A 502 26.32 1.92 39.47
C LEU A 502 25.94 2.79 38.28
N ALA A 503 26.64 3.91 38.10
CA ALA A 503 26.48 4.75 36.92
C ALA A 503 27.07 4.04 35.70
N LYS A 504 26.31 4.01 34.62
CA LYS A 504 26.70 3.47 33.30
C LYS A 504 26.54 4.56 32.24
N SER A 505 27.42 4.53 31.26
CA SER A 505 27.33 5.39 30.06
C SER A 505 27.58 4.56 28.81
N VAL A 506 26.78 4.77 27.79
CA VAL A 506 26.83 4.07 26.50
C VAL A 506 26.88 5.11 25.38
N SER A 507 27.98 5.15 24.65
CA SER A 507 28.17 6.13 23.58
C SER A 507 27.26 5.86 22.39
N LEU A 508 26.65 6.92 21.86
CA LEU A 508 25.87 6.92 20.62
C LEU A 508 26.64 7.59 19.45
N ALA A 509 27.95 7.76 19.56
CA ALA A 509 28.75 8.47 18.56
C ALA A 509 28.67 7.90 17.14
N GLY A 510 28.48 6.58 16.99
CA GLY A 510 28.29 5.94 15.68
C GLY A 510 26.91 6.16 15.06
N TRP A 511 26.00 6.85 15.75
CA TRP A 511 24.60 6.99 15.34
C TRP A 511 24.13 8.45 15.23
N VAL A 512 25.06 9.39 15.15
CA VAL A 512 24.74 10.82 15.07
C VAL A 512 23.83 11.11 13.88
N GLY A 513 22.67 11.75 14.15
CA GLY A 513 21.68 12.10 13.14
C GLY A 513 20.76 10.96 12.68
N VAL A 514 20.94 9.76 13.23
CA VAL A 514 20.14 8.58 12.89
C VAL A 514 18.99 8.41 13.90
N ASP A 515 17.79 8.14 13.43
CA ASP A 515 16.63 7.87 14.29
C ASP A 515 16.73 6.45 14.86
N LEU A 516 16.69 6.35 16.19
CA LEU A 516 16.87 5.11 16.92
C LEU A 516 15.66 4.77 17.80
N ARG A 517 15.26 3.51 17.79
CA ARG A 517 14.55 2.87 18.89
C ARG A 517 15.61 2.39 19.91
N ILE A 518 15.31 2.52 21.20
CA ILE A 518 16.21 2.09 22.27
C ILE A 518 15.46 1.14 23.18
N ARG A 519 16.12 0.03 23.57
CA ARG A 519 15.58 -0.91 24.54
C ARG A 519 16.64 -1.38 25.53
N PHE A 520 16.19 -1.68 26.73
CA PHE A 520 16.90 -2.38 27.78
C PHE A 520 16.37 -3.82 27.77
N ARG A 521 17.25 -4.78 27.54
CA ARG A 521 16.91 -6.20 27.38
C ARG A 521 17.61 -7.04 28.41
N PHE A 522 16.84 -7.87 29.15
CA PHE A 522 17.37 -8.80 30.11
C PHE A 522 16.98 -10.21 29.71
N PHE A 523 17.96 -11.07 29.45
CA PHE A 523 17.70 -12.38 28.83
C PHE A 523 18.74 -13.42 29.25
N VAL A 524 18.47 -14.69 28.99
CA VAL A 524 19.36 -15.82 29.20
C VAL A 524 20.00 -16.21 27.86
N GLU A 525 21.35 -16.20 27.79
CA GLU A 525 22.08 -16.49 26.54
C GLU A 525 22.01 -17.97 26.16
N ALA A 526 22.09 -18.88 27.15
CA ALA A 526 21.97 -20.31 26.93
C ALA A 526 21.20 -20.95 28.09
N VAL A 527 20.23 -21.79 27.75
CA VAL A 527 19.51 -22.58 28.74
C VAL A 527 20.32 -23.85 28.97
N ASP A 528 21.11 -23.86 30.04
CA ASP A 528 21.99 -24.98 30.41
C ASP A 528 21.31 -26.06 31.25
N GLY A 529 19.98 -26.09 31.27
CA GLY A 529 19.19 -27.01 32.11
C GLY A 529 19.06 -26.56 33.57
N SER A 530 19.70 -25.48 33.98
CA SER A 530 19.47 -24.89 35.32
C SER A 530 18.04 -24.33 35.37
N ARG A 531 17.29 -24.78 36.37
CA ARG A 531 15.96 -24.25 36.64
C ARG A 531 16.10 -23.03 37.56
N PHE A 532 15.81 -21.84 36.98
CA PHE A 532 15.69 -20.63 37.79
C PHE A 532 14.24 -20.48 38.25
N TYR A 533 14.04 -20.30 39.53
CA TYR A 533 12.74 -19.86 40.03
C TYR A 533 12.57 -18.37 39.78
N THR A 534 11.39 -17.94 39.38
CA THR A 534 11.08 -16.52 39.27
C THR A 534 11.27 -15.82 40.60
N GLN A 535 12.13 -14.81 40.64
CA GLN A 535 12.41 -13.98 41.81
C GLN A 535 12.05 -12.55 41.52
N THR A 536 11.03 -12.05 42.23
CA THR A 536 10.46 -10.70 42.01
C THR A 536 10.90 -9.70 43.10
N GLN A 537 11.71 -10.13 44.04
CA GLN A 537 12.26 -9.24 45.09
C GLN A 537 13.28 -8.27 44.49
N SER A 538 13.40 -7.08 45.07
CA SER A 538 14.26 -5.99 44.55
C SER A 538 15.76 -6.35 44.50
N ALA A 539 16.22 -7.36 45.26
CA ALA A 539 17.57 -7.86 45.22
C ALA A 539 17.91 -8.72 44.01
N PHE A 540 16.91 -9.11 43.17
CA PHE A 540 17.09 -10.00 42.03
C PHE A 540 16.80 -9.32 40.69
N GLY A 541 17.49 -9.78 39.65
CA GLY A 541 17.31 -9.28 38.30
C GLY A 541 18.06 -7.99 38.03
N TRP A 542 17.58 -7.21 37.10
CA TRP A 542 18.19 -5.96 36.67
C TRP A 542 17.29 -4.78 36.97
N SER A 543 17.73 -3.91 37.90
CA SER A 543 17.06 -2.64 38.18
C SER A 543 17.77 -1.50 37.47
N ILE A 544 16.96 -0.61 36.87
CA ILE A 544 17.39 0.49 35.99
C ILE A 544 16.72 1.76 36.45
N ASP A 545 17.50 2.83 36.57
CA ASP A 545 17.01 4.12 37.00
C ASP A 545 17.79 5.27 36.36
N ASP A 546 17.31 6.50 36.49
CA ASP A 546 17.98 7.73 36.03
C ASP A 546 18.39 7.64 34.53
N ILE A 547 17.54 7.09 33.65
CA ILE A 547 17.87 6.97 32.24
C ILE A 547 17.83 8.37 31.60
N GLN A 548 18.92 8.73 30.94
CA GLN A 548 19.10 10.02 30.27
C GLN A 548 19.69 9.82 28.88
N TYR A 549 19.26 10.66 27.97
CA TYR A 549 19.77 10.72 26.58
C TYR A 549 20.45 12.08 26.39
N SER A 550 21.73 12.18 26.71
CA SER A 550 22.45 13.45 26.61
C SER A 550 22.68 13.87 25.17
N ASN A 551 22.57 15.18 24.88
CA ASN A 551 22.77 15.73 23.54
C ASN A 551 21.95 15.02 22.46
N ALA A 552 20.72 14.59 22.77
CA ALA A 552 19.84 13.90 21.85
C ALA A 552 18.48 14.60 21.73
N LEU A 553 17.90 14.55 20.55
CA LEU A 553 16.49 14.89 20.33
C LEU A 553 15.63 13.65 20.59
N VAL A 554 14.48 13.89 21.17
CA VAL A 554 13.46 12.86 21.40
C VAL A 554 12.25 13.17 20.56
N GLY A 555 11.89 12.22 19.69
CA GLY A 555 10.80 12.32 18.75
C GLY A 555 9.51 11.68 19.26
N THR A 556 8.44 12.46 19.34
CA THR A 556 7.09 11.96 19.61
C THR A 556 6.34 11.91 18.30
N GLU A 557 5.96 10.69 17.90
CA GLU A 557 5.26 10.43 16.65
C GLU A 557 3.75 10.56 16.84
N SER A 558 3.07 11.23 15.91
CA SER A 558 1.61 11.20 15.85
C SER A 558 1.12 9.85 15.33
N ALA A 559 -0.16 9.54 15.53
CA ALA A 559 -0.81 8.48 14.78
C ALA A 559 -0.71 8.74 13.27
N SER A 560 -0.73 7.69 12.47
CA SER A 560 -0.85 7.81 11.02
C SER A 560 -2.26 8.27 10.66
N HIS A 561 -2.35 9.20 9.70
CA HIS A 561 -3.61 9.77 9.23
C HIS A 561 -3.82 9.38 7.76
N ALA A 562 -4.96 8.76 7.47
CA ALA A 562 -5.34 8.37 6.12
C ALA A 562 -5.98 9.56 5.37
N LEU A 563 -5.67 9.66 4.07
CA LEU A 563 -6.31 10.56 3.12
C LEU A 563 -6.83 9.73 1.95
N ALA A 564 -8.10 9.89 1.58
CA ALA A 564 -8.69 9.18 0.44
C ALA A 564 -8.14 9.64 -0.92
N ALA A 565 -7.53 10.81 -0.99
CA ALA A 565 -6.91 11.39 -2.17
C ALA A 565 -5.79 12.36 -1.75
N ALA A 566 -5.05 12.91 -2.72
CA ALA A 566 -4.05 13.97 -2.45
C ALA A 566 -4.71 15.31 -2.11
N THR A 567 -5.68 15.29 -1.20
CA THR A 567 -6.41 16.48 -0.74
C THR A 567 -5.58 17.27 0.27
N PRO A 568 -5.81 18.59 0.41
CA PRO A 568 -5.24 19.36 1.49
C PRO A 568 -5.66 18.83 2.86
N PHE A 569 -4.78 18.89 3.83
CA PHE A 569 -5.09 18.61 5.24
C PHE A 569 -4.60 19.72 6.15
N VAL A 570 -5.29 19.90 7.26
CA VAL A 570 -4.97 20.90 8.28
C VAL A 570 -4.18 20.25 9.40
N PHE A 571 -3.05 20.88 9.76
CA PHE A 571 -2.30 20.47 10.94
C PHE A 571 -2.33 21.57 12.01
N LYS A 572 -2.74 21.19 13.21
CA LYS A 572 -2.72 22.04 14.41
C LYS A 572 -1.66 21.53 15.37
N PRO A 573 -0.52 22.21 15.51
CA PRO A 573 0.51 21.78 16.44
C PRO A 573 0.04 21.98 17.89
N THR A 574 0.49 21.12 18.79
CA THR A 574 0.19 21.25 20.23
C THR A 574 0.99 22.37 20.90
N SER A 575 2.13 22.74 20.34
CA SER A 575 3.01 23.81 20.84
C SER A 575 3.98 24.25 19.75
N SER A 576 4.71 25.36 20.00
CA SER A 576 5.83 25.77 19.15
C SER A 576 6.93 24.70 19.19
N GLY A 577 7.70 24.63 18.10
CA GLY A 577 8.81 23.67 17.99
C GLY A 577 8.98 23.17 16.57
N ARG A 578 9.91 22.24 16.44
CA ARG A 578 10.27 21.60 15.18
C ARG A 578 9.46 20.32 14.97
N TYR A 579 8.81 20.24 13.83
CA TYR A 579 8.04 19.07 13.40
C TYR A 579 8.60 18.54 12.08
N GLU A 580 8.48 17.25 11.89
CA GLU A 580 8.79 16.57 10.64
C GLU A 580 7.53 15.86 10.14
N PHE A 581 7.22 16.05 8.85
CA PHE A 581 6.09 15.39 8.19
C PHE A 581 6.61 14.38 7.18
N LYS A 582 6.02 13.20 7.18
CA LYS A 582 6.27 12.13 6.21
C LYS A 582 4.94 11.69 5.61
N ALA A 583 4.97 11.28 4.35
CA ALA A 583 3.80 10.73 3.68
C ALA A 583 4.18 9.50 2.85
N ARG A 584 3.21 8.63 2.61
CA ARG A 584 3.31 7.53 1.66
C ARG A 584 2.01 7.38 0.87
N PRO A 585 2.06 6.98 -0.42
CA PRO A 585 0.87 6.63 -1.17
C PRO A 585 0.41 5.21 -0.79
N ARG A 586 -0.85 4.93 -1.08
CA ARG A 586 -1.44 3.59 -0.96
C ARG A 586 -1.72 3.02 -2.34
N PHE A 587 -1.29 1.78 -2.57
CA PHE A 587 -1.61 0.98 -3.73
C PHE A 587 -2.09 -0.39 -3.24
N GLY A 588 -3.43 -0.59 -3.23
CA GLY A 588 -4.01 -1.82 -2.71
C GLY A 588 -3.47 -2.21 -1.33
N SER A 589 -2.83 -3.39 -1.26
CA SER A 589 -2.21 -3.93 -0.04
C SER A 589 -0.71 -3.60 0.11
N GLN A 590 -0.10 -2.91 -0.84
CA GLN A 590 1.32 -2.58 -0.83
C GLN A 590 1.65 -1.56 0.27
N GLU A 591 2.58 -1.91 1.16
CA GLU A 591 3.13 -1.03 2.19
C GLU A 591 4.40 -0.33 1.70
N LEU A 592 4.22 0.80 1.04
CA LEU A 592 5.35 1.59 0.58
C LEU A 592 6.02 2.36 1.72
N PRO A 593 7.33 2.63 1.62
CA PRO A 593 8.03 3.41 2.64
C PRO A 593 7.53 4.85 2.68
N TYR A 594 7.59 5.45 3.86
CA TYR A 594 7.34 6.87 3.99
C TYR A 594 8.41 7.69 3.26
N SER A 595 8.00 8.85 2.75
CA SER A 595 8.89 9.84 2.13
C SER A 595 9.99 10.32 3.09
N ALA A 596 11.02 10.95 2.53
CA ALA A 596 11.91 11.78 3.31
C ALA A 596 11.11 12.84 4.11
N PRO A 597 11.52 13.16 5.35
CA PRO A 597 10.81 14.09 6.19
C PRO A 597 10.88 15.53 5.65
N VAL A 598 9.75 16.23 5.70
CA VAL A 598 9.70 17.68 5.51
C VAL A 598 9.70 18.35 6.87
N VAL A 599 10.72 19.18 7.10
CA VAL A 599 10.89 19.89 8.37
C VAL A 599 10.06 21.18 8.37
N VAL A 600 9.32 21.39 9.44
CA VAL A 600 8.48 22.58 9.67
C VAL A 600 8.73 23.16 11.05
N ASP A 601 9.07 24.43 11.10
CA ASP A 601 9.24 25.17 12.36
C ASP A 601 7.94 25.93 12.69
N PHE A 602 7.28 25.55 13.77
CA PHE A 602 6.08 26.22 14.27
C PHE A 602 6.42 27.26 15.32
N SER A 603 5.98 28.50 15.09
CA SER A 603 6.20 29.61 16.03
C SER A 603 4.97 30.51 16.14
N SER A 604 4.92 31.30 17.21
CA SER A 604 3.90 32.33 17.38
C SER A 604 4.10 33.54 16.45
N THR A 605 5.30 33.67 15.86
CA THR A 605 5.71 34.80 15.02
C THR A 605 5.69 34.49 13.52
N ALA A 606 5.31 33.27 13.12
CA ALA A 606 5.23 32.91 11.71
C ALA A 606 4.26 33.82 10.95
N VAL A 607 4.70 34.26 9.77
CA VAL A 607 3.91 35.14 8.90
C VAL A 607 3.02 34.28 8.01
N SER A 608 1.79 34.73 7.76
CA SER A 608 0.87 34.07 6.83
C SER A 608 1.45 34.04 5.41
N SER A 609 1.43 32.89 4.80
CA SER A 609 1.84 32.67 3.39
C SER A 609 1.07 31.47 2.86
N GLY A 610 0.65 31.50 1.60
CA GLY A 610 -0.03 30.36 1.03
C GLY A 610 -0.81 30.66 -0.24
N THR A 611 -1.37 29.60 -0.81
CA THR A 611 -2.20 29.66 -2.01
C THR A 611 -3.67 29.54 -1.63
N VAL A 612 -4.44 30.57 -1.98
CA VAL A 612 -5.89 30.62 -1.78
C VAL A 612 -6.57 30.36 -3.12
N VAL A 613 -7.53 29.45 -3.12
CA VAL A 613 -8.40 29.18 -4.27
C VAL A 613 -9.83 29.51 -3.92
N VAL A 614 -10.51 30.27 -4.77
CA VAL A 614 -11.95 30.48 -4.63
C VAL A 614 -12.66 29.33 -5.32
N GLU A 615 -13.48 28.61 -4.55
CA GLU A 615 -14.23 27.44 -5.00
C GLU A 615 -15.55 27.85 -5.67
N GLY A 616 -16.16 28.94 -5.25
CA GLY A 616 -17.40 29.42 -5.81
C GLY A 616 -17.91 30.72 -5.22
N ILE A 617 -18.84 31.36 -5.95
CA ILE A 617 -19.61 32.48 -5.46
C ILE A 617 -21.09 32.17 -5.73
N ARG A 618 -21.92 32.25 -4.70
CA ARG A 618 -23.34 31.92 -4.79
C ARG A 618 -24.18 32.86 -3.90
N ARG A 619 -25.50 32.84 -4.09
CA ARG A 619 -26.44 33.44 -3.15
C ARG A 619 -27.11 32.38 -2.32
N ASP A 620 -27.33 32.67 -1.05
CA ASP A 620 -28.15 31.82 -0.19
C ASP A 620 -29.65 32.11 -0.38
N GLY A 621 -30.50 31.35 0.33
CA GLY A 621 -31.94 31.50 0.27
C GLY A 621 -32.48 32.84 0.78
N THR A 622 -31.64 33.64 1.45
CA THR A 622 -31.97 35.01 1.94
C THR A 622 -31.47 36.10 1.01
N GLY A 623 -30.78 35.72 -0.09
CA GLY A 623 -30.20 36.64 -1.06
C GLY A 623 -28.83 37.19 -0.68
N GLN A 624 -28.22 36.72 0.43
CA GLN A 624 -26.85 37.07 0.79
C GLN A 624 -25.83 36.41 -0.14
N MET A 625 -24.74 37.10 -0.42
CA MET A 625 -23.66 36.59 -1.23
C MET A 625 -22.72 35.77 -0.36
N MET A 626 -22.40 34.57 -0.83
CA MET A 626 -21.46 33.66 -0.22
C MET A 626 -20.26 33.47 -1.15
N ILE A 627 -19.05 33.68 -0.62
CA ILE A 627 -17.80 33.45 -1.33
C ILE A 627 -17.10 32.27 -0.65
N ASP A 628 -17.12 31.11 -1.31
CA ASP A 628 -16.46 29.91 -0.84
C ASP A 628 -15.02 29.89 -1.34
N PHE A 629 -14.07 29.67 -0.44
CA PHE A 629 -12.65 29.61 -0.76
C PHE A 629 -11.90 28.64 0.15
N ALA A 630 -10.74 28.18 -0.31
CA ALA A 630 -9.89 27.30 0.45
C ALA A 630 -8.43 27.77 0.44
N LEU A 631 -7.73 27.55 1.56
CA LEU A 631 -6.28 27.58 1.61
C LEU A 631 -5.80 26.19 1.17
N THR A 632 -5.19 26.10 0.01
CA THR A 632 -4.74 24.80 -0.56
C THR A 632 -3.37 24.39 -0.06
N THR A 633 -2.53 25.36 0.28
CA THR A 633 -1.25 25.18 0.99
C THR A 633 -0.88 26.46 1.70
N GLY A 634 -0.19 26.35 2.85
CA GLY A 634 0.38 27.52 3.52
C GLY A 634 -0.17 27.76 4.92
N VAL A 635 0.03 28.97 5.41
CA VAL A 635 -0.33 29.45 6.74
C VAL A 635 -1.18 30.70 6.61
N ALA A 636 -2.34 30.75 7.28
CA ALA A 636 -3.15 31.95 7.42
C ALA A 636 -3.44 32.21 8.89
N ARG A 637 -3.08 33.41 9.38
CA ARG A 637 -3.38 33.87 10.74
C ARG A 637 -4.63 34.72 10.76
N GLU A 638 -4.84 35.46 9.69
CA GLU A 638 -5.97 36.39 9.53
C GLU A 638 -6.47 36.35 8.09
N TRP A 639 -7.75 36.48 7.92
CA TRP A 639 -8.41 36.56 6.62
C TRP A 639 -9.00 37.91 6.39
N VAL A 640 -8.76 38.49 5.21
CA VAL A 640 -9.33 39.80 4.84
C VAL A 640 -10.04 39.65 3.49
N LEU A 641 -11.33 40.01 3.48
CA LEU A 641 -12.08 40.21 2.25
C LEU A 641 -11.96 41.66 1.84
N GLN A 642 -11.51 41.90 0.62
CA GLN A 642 -11.46 43.26 0.06
C GLN A 642 -12.30 43.33 -1.20
N GLY A 643 -12.87 44.49 -1.43
CA GLY A 643 -13.70 44.76 -2.58
C GLY A 643 -13.42 46.13 -3.20
N ARG A 644 -13.83 46.30 -4.47
CA ARG A 644 -13.83 47.58 -5.19
C ARG A 644 -14.91 47.60 -6.28
N GLY A 645 -15.45 48.79 -6.56
CA GLY A 645 -16.51 48.94 -7.57
C GLY A 645 -16.00 48.99 -9.02
N SER A 646 -14.72 49.29 -9.24
CA SER A 646 -14.11 49.32 -10.56
C SER A 646 -12.65 48.89 -10.52
N LEU A 647 -12.07 48.54 -11.69
CA LEU A 647 -10.68 48.07 -11.79
C LEU A 647 -9.64 49.16 -11.43
N VAL A 648 -10.02 50.44 -11.45
CA VAL A 648 -9.14 51.58 -11.14
C VAL A 648 -9.22 52.04 -9.70
N GLU A 649 -10.24 51.63 -8.96
CA GLU A 649 -10.37 51.97 -7.55
C GLU A 649 -9.42 51.18 -6.65
N ALA A 650 -9.04 51.78 -5.52
CA ALA A 650 -8.26 51.10 -4.50
C ALA A 650 -9.08 49.99 -3.81
N TRP A 651 -8.42 48.90 -3.45
CA TRP A 651 -9.04 47.84 -2.68
C TRP A 651 -9.36 48.28 -1.27
N GLN A 652 -10.59 48.09 -0.83
CA GLN A 652 -11.04 48.42 0.52
C GLN A 652 -11.50 47.16 1.25
N THR A 653 -11.25 47.09 2.56
CA THR A 653 -11.76 45.99 3.39
C THR A 653 -13.27 46.03 3.43
N VAL A 654 -13.91 44.92 3.16
CA VAL A 654 -15.37 44.78 3.21
C VAL A 654 -15.81 44.71 4.67
N SER A 655 -16.58 45.70 5.11
CA SER A 655 -17.15 45.72 6.46
C SER A 655 -18.44 44.90 6.52
N GLY A 656 -18.71 44.26 7.66
CA GLY A 656 -19.94 43.50 7.90
C GLY A 656 -20.01 42.13 7.23
N ALA A 657 -18.93 41.69 6.60
CA ALA A 657 -18.82 40.32 6.10
C ALA A 657 -18.50 39.35 7.25
N THR A 658 -19.17 38.21 7.28
CA THR A 658 -18.97 37.16 8.28
C THR A 658 -18.18 36.01 7.68
N LEU A 659 -17.14 35.57 8.38
CA LEU A 659 -16.33 34.40 8.00
C LEU A 659 -16.82 33.16 8.74
N THR A 660 -17.08 32.07 8.00
CA THR A 660 -17.46 30.79 8.56
C THR A 660 -16.41 29.75 8.17
N ASP A 661 -15.88 29.02 9.15
CA ASP A 661 -14.98 27.88 8.93
C ASP A 661 -15.82 26.64 8.58
N ARG A 662 -15.51 26.01 7.45
CA ARG A 662 -16.16 24.77 6.96
C ARG A 662 -15.31 23.52 7.20
N GLY A 663 -14.15 23.66 7.85
CA GLY A 663 -13.18 22.59 8.07
C GLY A 663 -12.23 22.39 6.89
N GLU A 664 -11.18 21.61 7.12
CA GLU A 664 -10.16 21.23 6.10
C GLU A 664 -9.56 22.41 5.30
N GLY A 665 -9.46 23.57 5.92
CA GLY A 665 -8.93 24.77 5.25
C GLY A 665 -9.93 25.50 4.34
N ARG A 666 -11.20 25.08 4.33
CA ARG A 666 -12.29 25.70 3.57
C ARG A 666 -13.05 26.71 4.42
N LEU A 667 -13.32 27.85 3.84
CA LEU A 667 -14.00 28.95 4.49
C LEU A 667 -15.06 29.55 3.57
N THR A 668 -16.04 30.20 4.17
CA THR A 668 -17.07 30.98 3.45
C THR A 668 -17.16 32.38 4.03
N TRP A 669 -17.01 33.41 3.18
CA TRP A 669 -17.40 34.77 3.49
C TRP A 669 -18.87 34.97 3.14
N ILE A 670 -19.65 35.51 4.07
CA ILE A 670 -21.07 35.84 3.89
C ILE A 670 -21.23 37.33 4.04
N GLN A 671 -21.87 37.95 3.06
CA GLN A 671 -22.15 39.40 3.08
C GLN A 671 -23.38 39.79 2.29
N SER A 672 -23.92 40.97 2.54
CA SER A 672 -24.95 41.56 1.71
C SER A 672 -24.40 41.90 0.32
N PRO A 673 -25.11 41.58 -0.77
CA PRO A 673 -24.63 41.88 -2.11
C PRO A 673 -24.54 43.39 -2.31
N PRO A 674 -23.46 43.93 -2.90
CA PRO A 674 -23.35 45.33 -3.25
C PRO A 674 -24.28 45.71 -4.42
N ALA A 675 -24.60 46.97 -4.55
CA ALA A 675 -25.27 47.50 -5.73
C ALA A 675 -24.28 47.62 -6.88
N GLY A 676 -24.64 47.09 -8.05
CA GLY A 676 -23.84 47.20 -9.28
C GLY A 676 -22.74 46.10 -9.40
N ASN A 677 -21.79 46.36 -10.30
CA ASN A 677 -20.63 45.49 -10.50
C ASN A 677 -19.62 45.66 -9.35
N PHE A 678 -19.09 44.59 -8.86
CA PHE A 678 -18.12 44.64 -7.79
C PHE A 678 -17.04 43.54 -7.94
N PHE A 679 -15.80 43.89 -7.55
CA PHE A 679 -14.66 42.97 -7.61
C PHE A 679 -14.24 42.63 -6.19
N TYR A 680 -13.96 41.38 -5.94
CA TYR A 680 -13.51 40.90 -4.64
C TYR A 680 -12.16 40.25 -4.71
N ARG A 681 -11.41 40.31 -3.63
CA ARG A 681 -10.25 39.48 -3.37
C ARG A 681 -10.23 38.97 -1.94
N VAL A 682 -9.80 37.76 -1.75
CA VAL A 682 -9.53 37.15 -0.45
C VAL A 682 -8.02 37.16 -0.21
N MET A 683 -7.62 37.65 0.96
CA MET A 683 -6.20 37.65 1.35
C MET A 683 -6.04 36.88 2.66
N ALA A 684 -5.01 36.03 2.71
CA ALA A 684 -4.49 35.46 3.95
C ALA A 684 -3.38 36.39 4.49
N ARG A 685 -3.45 36.76 5.77
CA ARG A 685 -2.46 37.58 6.48
C ARG A 685 -1.91 36.85 7.71
#